data_3e10f29394ceb305a1a706b4909e4b5d
#
_entry.id   3e10f29394ceb305a1a706b4909e4b5d
#
_cell.length_a   1.000
_cell.length_b   1.000
_cell.length_c   1.000
_cell.angle_alpha   90.00
_cell.angle_beta   90.00
_cell.angle_gamma   90.00
#
_symmetry.space_group_name_H-M   'P 1'
#
loop_
_entity.id
_entity.type
_entity.pdbx_description
1 polymer ?
#
loop_
_entity_poly.entity_id
_entity_poly.type
_entity_poly.pdbx_seq_one_letter_code
_entity_poly.pdbx_strand_id
1 'polypeptide(L)'
;VCFMIVSWAVRSLVAGLNLIVRPASGHPLSDIEEPLRFAAMVPLQVYNTLRVPEEKERLEQTDILIIGGGAVDDSLEAEISALPTAVYSTYGMTETLSHIALRRLNGETASKHYYPFPSVELSLSAESTLVIKAPLICGEVLQTNDIACLYPDGSFTIAGRKDNVINSGGIKIQAEEMEKRLRPFIPVPFVVTSVPDPRLGQALTLLIAGQVDVRELESKLQTVLDAYHRPRHIFMTESIPQTENGKTDRAGCRILARQMKKLHPLMFAGTGSDVGKSIIAAAFCRIFRQDGYRPAPFKAQNMALNSYATPEGLEIGRAQAVQAEAAGVPCHTDMNPLLLKPQSDRTSQVVLNGKPIGSRGAYDYFRKEGREELRREVCAAYDRLAQKYNPIVLEGAGSISEINLREVDLVNLPMAMYAGADVILVADIDRGGVFASVYGSVMLLTPEERKHVKGILINKFRGDIRLFESGVKMLEELCGIPVVGVVPYYKDIYIEEEDSLALATKSLQAEQGKVNIAVVLLRHLSNFTDFNVLERDPRVHLFYTNNTDELAKADIIILPGSKSTLADLYELRRNGVAQAVIRAHREGTAVLGICGGYQLMGQEVLDPDHVEGEIERLPGLGLLPVSTRMTGEKVTRQVNFQL
;
A
#
# COMPACT_ATOMS: atom_id res chain seq x y z
N VAL A 1 29.82 4.99 -9.49
CA VAL A 1 31.15 4.95 -8.85
C VAL A 1 32.03 3.88 -9.49
N CYS A 2 31.61 2.63 -9.64
CA CYS A 2 32.44 1.56 -10.24
C CYS A 2 32.95 1.88 -11.66
N PHE A 3 32.09 2.46 -12.51
CA PHE A 3 32.47 2.76 -13.91
C PHE A 3 33.55 3.87 -14.01
N MET A 4 33.48 4.91 -13.18
CA MET A 4 34.49 5.95 -13.12
C MET A 4 35.86 5.40 -12.71
N ILE A 5 35.89 4.55 -11.70
CA ILE A 5 37.13 3.95 -11.19
C ILE A 5 37.84 3.11 -12.29
N VAL A 6 37.08 2.26 -13.00
CA VAL A 6 37.64 1.44 -14.10
C VAL A 6 38.15 2.32 -15.23
N SER A 7 37.44 3.37 -15.62
CA SER A 7 37.85 4.30 -16.67
C SER A 7 39.16 5.01 -16.32
N TRP A 8 39.35 5.43 -15.07
CA TRP A 8 40.56 6.09 -14.61
C TRP A 8 41.76 5.13 -14.47
N ALA A 9 41.52 3.91 -14.02
CA ALA A 9 42.55 2.89 -13.98
C ALA A 9 43.10 2.61 -15.39
N VAL A 10 42.21 2.43 -16.39
CA VAL A 10 42.62 2.21 -17.78
C VAL A 10 43.39 3.40 -18.34
N ARG A 11 42.91 4.64 -18.10
CA ARG A 11 43.60 5.87 -18.58
C ARG A 11 44.97 6.04 -17.96
N SER A 12 45.11 5.79 -16.65
CA SER A 12 46.39 5.86 -15.97
C SER A 12 47.38 4.84 -16.53
N LEU A 13 46.95 3.61 -16.78
CA LEU A 13 47.76 2.57 -17.39
C LEU A 13 48.19 2.93 -18.81
N VAL A 14 47.28 3.43 -19.64
CA VAL A 14 47.56 3.83 -21.02
C VAL A 14 48.47 5.05 -21.08
N ALA A 15 48.33 5.99 -20.17
CA ALA A 15 49.13 7.21 -20.08
C ALA A 15 50.48 7.02 -19.32
N GLY A 16 50.72 5.83 -18.77
CA GLY A 16 51.95 5.55 -17.99
C GLY A 16 52.01 6.34 -16.67
N LEU A 17 50.87 6.64 -16.06
CA LEU A 17 50.77 7.38 -14.81
C LEU A 17 50.78 6.46 -13.61
N ASN A 18 51.37 6.90 -12.51
CA ASN A 18 51.23 6.22 -11.22
C ASN A 18 49.82 6.41 -10.67
N LEU A 19 49.11 5.33 -10.38
CA LEU A 19 47.73 5.34 -9.86
C LEU A 19 47.72 5.03 -8.37
N ILE A 20 47.23 5.96 -7.58
CA ILE A 20 46.97 5.76 -6.15
C ILE A 20 45.53 5.29 -5.98
N VAL A 21 45.34 4.05 -5.56
CA VAL A 21 44.00 3.45 -5.33
C VAL A 21 43.71 3.45 -3.83
N ARG A 22 42.56 3.97 -3.45
CA ARG A 22 42.07 4.01 -2.06
C ARG A 22 40.68 3.41 -1.92
N PRO A 23 40.30 2.89 -0.75
CA PRO A 23 38.94 2.52 -0.47
C PRO A 23 37.99 3.72 -0.68
N ALA A 24 36.73 3.46 -1.06
CA ALA A 24 35.72 4.50 -1.21
C ALA A 24 35.50 5.20 0.15
N SER A 25 35.73 6.51 0.19
CA SER A 25 35.63 7.35 1.39
C SER A 25 35.02 8.70 1.06
N GLY A 26 34.38 9.34 2.03
CA GLY A 26 33.98 10.76 1.96
C GLY A 26 35.18 11.72 2.04
N HIS A 27 36.34 11.26 2.50
CA HIS A 27 37.58 11.99 2.70
C HIS A 27 38.74 11.33 1.92
N PRO A 28 38.76 11.45 0.58
CA PRO A 28 39.72 10.71 -0.26
C PRO A 28 41.16 11.16 -0.12
N LEU A 29 41.43 12.31 0.46
CA LEU A 29 42.77 12.87 0.64
C LEU A 29 43.31 12.70 2.07
N SER A 30 42.57 12.05 3.00
CA SER A 30 42.96 11.96 4.42
C SER A 30 44.36 11.37 4.65
N ASP A 31 44.73 10.34 3.88
CA ASP A 31 45.95 9.56 4.09
C ASP A 31 46.98 9.70 2.93
N ILE A 32 46.87 10.78 2.14
CA ILE A 32 47.80 11.00 1.02
C ILE A 32 48.87 11.97 1.44
N GLU A 33 50.12 11.51 1.45
CA GLU A 33 51.30 12.32 1.79
C GLU A 33 52.02 12.82 0.53
N GLU A 34 51.85 12.17 -0.61
CA GLU A 34 52.50 12.52 -1.86
C GLU A 34 51.76 13.60 -2.63
N PRO A 35 52.45 14.55 -3.28
CA PRO A 35 51.80 15.57 -4.10
C PRO A 35 51.10 14.91 -5.31
N LEU A 36 49.84 15.28 -5.52
CA LEU A 36 49.01 14.78 -6.62
C LEU A 36 49.11 15.74 -7.83
N ARG A 37 49.32 15.18 -9.01
CA ARG A 37 49.17 15.96 -10.25
C ARG A 37 47.75 15.99 -10.74
N PHE A 38 46.94 15.00 -10.35
CA PHE A 38 45.57 14.87 -10.81
C PHE A 38 44.71 14.17 -9.76
N ALA A 39 43.51 14.72 -9.51
CA ALA A 39 42.51 14.10 -8.66
C ALA A 39 41.14 14.08 -9.35
N ALA A 40 40.34 13.03 -9.09
CA ALA A 40 38.97 12.89 -9.54
C ALA A 40 38.05 12.66 -8.34
N MET A 41 37.07 13.54 -8.12
CA MET A 41 36.18 13.52 -6.96
C MET A 41 34.72 13.71 -7.36
N VAL A 42 33.81 13.35 -6.46
CA VAL A 42 32.41 13.76 -6.55
C VAL A 42 32.18 15.04 -5.74
N PRO A 43 31.13 15.83 -5.98
CA PRO A 43 30.89 17.10 -5.27
C PRO A 43 30.95 16.99 -3.75
N LEU A 44 30.38 15.91 -3.17
CA LEU A 44 30.39 15.67 -1.73
C LEU A 44 31.81 15.49 -1.17
N GLN A 45 32.67 14.81 -1.89
CA GLN A 45 34.06 14.63 -1.48
C GLN A 45 34.82 15.96 -1.46
N VAL A 46 34.63 16.79 -2.49
CA VAL A 46 35.20 18.13 -2.53
C VAL A 46 34.69 19.00 -1.38
N TYR A 47 33.39 18.94 -1.14
CA TYR A 47 32.77 19.65 -0.01
C TYR A 47 33.40 19.26 1.34
N ASN A 48 33.57 17.95 1.59
CA ASN A 48 34.19 17.44 2.82
C ASN A 48 35.66 17.84 2.93
N THR A 49 36.42 17.66 1.85
CA THR A 49 37.85 18.03 1.77
C THR A 49 38.09 19.49 2.10
N LEU A 50 37.25 20.41 1.62
CA LEU A 50 37.39 21.85 1.90
C LEU A 50 37.14 22.23 3.37
N ARG A 51 36.62 21.32 4.19
CA ARG A 51 36.32 21.54 5.62
C ARG A 51 37.37 20.93 6.55
N VAL A 52 38.32 20.18 6.01
CA VAL A 52 39.44 19.64 6.75
C VAL A 52 40.72 20.33 6.29
N PRO A 53 41.37 21.14 7.15
CA PRO A 53 42.50 21.98 6.75
C PRO A 53 43.64 21.24 6.03
N GLU A 54 44.00 20.06 6.54
CA GLU A 54 45.08 19.23 5.98
C GLU A 54 44.71 18.67 4.60
N GLU A 55 43.47 18.29 4.39
CA GLU A 55 43.00 17.79 3.09
C GLU A 55 42.86 18.95 2.09
N LYS A 56 42.44 20.12 2.54
CA LYS A 56 42.34 21.32 1.72
C LYS A 56 43.72 21.73 1.22
N GLU A 57 44.76 21.73 2.09
CA GLU A 57 46.13 22.04 1.71
C GLU A 57 46.64 21.08 0.65
N ARG A 58 46.37 19.77 0.79
CA ARG A 58 46.74 18.74 -0.22
C ARG A 58 46.01 18.99 -1.54
N LEU A 59 44.75 19.37 -1.50
CA LEU A 59 43.97 19.73 -2.69
C LEU A 59 44.58 20.95 -3.40
N GLU A 60 44.96 21.99 -2.64
CA GLU A 60 45.58 23.22 -3.17
C GLU A 60 46.95 22.94 -3.83
N GLN A 61 47.63 21.86 -3.45
CA GLN A 61 48.88 21.40 -4.07
C GLN A 61 48.67 20.49 -5.28
N THR A 62 47.42 20.12 -5.61
CA THR A 62 47.08 19.29 -6.77
C THR A 62 47.01 20.15 -8.03
N ASP A 63 47.63 19.71 -9.15
CA ASP A 63 47.61 20.49 -10.39
C ASP A 63 46.19 20.60 -10.99
N ILE A 64 45.51 19.45 -11.10
CA ILE A 64 44.18 19.35 -11.76
C ILE A 64 43.23 18.54 -10.90
N LEU A 65 42.04 19.09 -10.65
CA LEU A 65 40.88 18.40 -10.08
C LEU A 65 39.78 18.31 -11.11
N ILE A 66 39.23 17.12 -11.32
CA ILE A 66 37.96 16.98 -12.03
C ILE A 66 36.86 16.55 -11.06
N ILE A 67 35.68 17.16 -11.23
CA ILE A 67 34.49 16.85 -10.42
C ILE A 67 33.43 16.22 -11.34
N GLY A 68 33.03 15.01 -10.99
CA GLY A 68 32.08 14.26 -11.79
C GLY A 68 31.00 13.59 -10.93
N GLY A 69 30.06 12.92 -11.57
CA GLY A 69 29.02 12.16 -10.88
C GLY A 69 27.87 12.97 -10.30
N GLY A 70 27.90 14.30 -10.38
CA GLY A 70 26.81 15.19 -9.94
C GLY A 70 27.05 16.64 -10.34
N ALA A 71 26.02 17.48 -10.26
CA ALA A 71 26.15 18.91 -10.46
C ALA A 71 26.89 19.53 -9.26
N VAL A 72 27.73 20.51 -9.52
CA VAL A 72 28.36 21.37 -8.51
C VAL A 72 27.39 22.50 -8.25
N ASP A 73 26.98 22.70 -7.00
CA ASP A 73 26.10 23.81 -6.62
C ASP A 73 26.86 25.15 -6.56
N ASP A 74 26.10 26.25 -6.64
CA ASP A 74 26.70 27.59 -6.72
C ASP A 74 27.52 27.96 -5.46
N SER A 75 27.19 27.40 -4.28
CA SER A 75 27.94 27.68 -3.04
C SER A 75 29.29 26.95 -3.04
N LEU A 76 29.31 25.72 -3.44
CA LEU A 76 30.55 24.95 -3.60
C LEU A 76 31.40 25.51 -4.75
N GLU A 77 30.77 25.96 -5.85
CA GLU A 77 31.48 26.64 -6.94
C GLU A 77 32.15 27.95 -6.49
N ALA A 78 31.49 28.70 -5.62
CA ALA A 78 32.07 29.92 -5.02
C ALA A 78 33.31 29.59 -4.14
N GLU A 79 33.27 28.51 -3.36
CA GLU A 79 34.41 28.07 -2.57
C GLU A 79 35.56 27.58 -3.47
N ILE A 80 35.25 26.80 -4.54
CA ILE A 80 36.19 26.32 -5.53
C ILE A 80 36.87 27.46 -6.27
N SER A 81 36.18 28.57 -6.49
CA SER A 81 36.75 29.73 -7.23
C SER A 81 38.01 30.29 -6.61
N ALA A 82 38.20 30.13 -5.31
CA ALA A 82 39.37 30.60 -4.56
C ALA A 82 40.57 29.60 -4.59
N LEU A 83 40.40 28.40 -5.13
CA LEU A 83 41.46 27.39 -5.17
C LEU A 83 42.50 27.69 -6.26
N PRO A 84 43.79 27.49 -5.99
CA PRO A 84 44.86 27.57 -7.01
C PRO A 84 44.79 26.39 -8.01
N THR A 85 44.28 25.27 -7.59
CA THR A 85 44.10 24.04 -8.38
C THR A 85 43.23 24.29 -9.61
N ALA A 86 43.62 23.74 -10.75
CA ALA A 86 42.78 23.79 -11.95
C ALA A 86 41.54 22.88 -11.81
N VAL A 87 40.35 23.43 -11.59
CA VAL A 87 39.13 22.63 -11.32
C VAL A 87 38.18 22.61 -12.51
N TYR A 88 37.74 21.42 -12.88
CA TYR A 88 36.79 21.19 -13.96
C TYR A 88 35.60 20.35 -13.49
N SER A 89 34.41 20.75 -13.89
CA SER A 89 33.23 19.91 -13.84
C SER A 89 33.11 19.10 -15.11
N THR A 90 32.73 17.82 -15.00
CA THR A 90 32.60 16.90 -16.14
C THR A 90 31.13 16.65 -16.45
N TYR A 91 30.80 16.49 -17.74
CA TYR A 91 29.51 16.00 -18.20
C TYR A 91 29.70 14.71 -19.00
N GLY A 92 28.91 13.69 -18.69
CA GLY A 92 28.90 12.37 -19.32
C GLY A 92 27.97 11.41 -18.63
N MET A 93 27.79 10.25 -19.21
CA MET A 93 26.87 9.20 -18.74
C MET A 93 27.52 7.81 -18.89
N THR A 94 26.83 6.77 -18.43
CA THR A 94 27.34 5.39 -18.51
C THR A 94 27.54 4.96 -19.95
N GLU A 95 26.64 5.34 -20.83
CA GLU A 95 26.62 5.01 -22.25
C GLU A 95 27.77 5.67 -23.02
N THR A 96 28.30 6.78 -22.51
CA THR A 96 29.50 7.43 -23.05
C THR A 96 30.80 6.96 -22.38
N LEU A 97 30.76 5.89 -21.58
CA LEU A 97 31.86 5.31 -20.81
C LEU A 97 32.55 6.29 -19.84
N SER A 98 32.49 7.58 -20.10
CA SER A 98 33.10 8.64 -19.31
C SER A 98 32.50 10.00 -19.69
N HIS A 99 33.22 11.07 -19.33
CA HIS A 99 32.82 12.43 -19.71
C HIS A 99 33.11 12.72 -21.19
N ILE A 100 32.21 13.48 -21.79
CA ILE A 100 32.29 13.95 -23.17
C ILE A 100 32.50 15.47 -23.27
N ALA A 101 32.36 16.18 -22.15
CA ALA A 101 32.55 17.61 -22.08
C ALA A 101 33.12 18.03 -20.73
N LEU A 102 33.77 19.18 -20.71
CA LEU A 102 34.35 19.80 -19.53
C LEU A 102 33.88 21.24 -19.38
N ARG A 103 33.73 21.67 -18.12
CA ARG A 103 33.46 23.06 -17.75
C ARG A 103 34.50 23.49 -16.72
N ARG A 104 35.27 24.53 -17.02
CA ARG A 104 36.22 25.12 -16.07
C ARG A 104 35.46 25.86 -14.97
N LEU A 105 35.75 25.57 -13.69
CA LEU A 105 35.03 26.18 -12.56
C LEU A 105 35.75 27.40 -11.99
N ASN A 106 37.07 27.54 -12.17
CA ASN A 106 37.86 28.59 -11.57
C ASN A 106 38.96 29.13 -12.50
N GLY A 107 39.61 30.25 -12.09
CA GLY A 107 40.65 30.91 -12.88
C GLY A 107 40.09 31.77 -14.02
N GLU A 108 40.99 32.38 -14.83
CA GLU A 108 40.62 33.34 -15.88
C GLU A 108 39.72 32.71 -16.98
N THR A 109 39.76 31.40 -17.18
CA THR A 109 38.97 30.70 -18.18
C THR A 109 37.72 30.02 -17.58
N ALA A 110 37.31 30.44 -16.37
CA ALA A 110 36.08 29.94 -15.75
C ALA A 110 34.86 30.21 -16.65
N SER A 111 33.97 29.23 -16.75
CA SER A 111 32.79 29.30 -17.62
C SER A 111 31.58 28.67 -16.95
N LYS A 112 30.40 29.14 -17.31
CA LYS A 112 29.12 28.49 -16.97
C LYS A 112 28.73 27.41 -17.99
N HIS A 113 29.45 27.31 -19.13
CA HIS A 113 29.15 26.40 -20.22
C HIS A 113 30.09 25.18 -20.21
N TYR A 114 29.56 24.05 -20.60
CA TYR A 114 30.34 22.86 -20.93
C TYR A 114 30.81 22.94 -22.38
N TYR A 115 32.05 22.56 -22.60
CA TYR A 115 32.66 22.47 -23.93
C TYR A 115 32.85 21.00 -24.28
N PRO A 116 32.21 20.47 -25.35
CA PRO A 116 32.37 19.09 -25.77
C PRO A 116 33.77 18.84 -26.34
N PHE A 117 34.23 17.61 -26.27
CA PHE A 117 35.48 17.22 -26.97
C PHE A 117 35.30 17.31 -28.49
N PRO A 118 36.37 17.55 -29.25
CA PRO A 118 36.30 17.75 -30.71
C PRO A 118 35.63 16.62 -31.48
N SER A 119 35.62 15.39 -30.95
CA SER A 119 34.99 14.21 -31.55
C SER A 119 33.53 14.03 -31.20
N VAL A 120 32.92 14.95 -30.48
CA VAL A 120 31.55 14.87 -30.00
C VAL A 120 30.69 15.90 -30.70
N GLU A 121 29.68 15.44 -31.41
CA GLU A 121 28.62 16.28 -32.03
C GLU A 121 27.40 16.30 -31.11
N LEU A 122 26.86 17.49 -30.85
CA LEU A 122 25.68 17.68 -30.02
C LEU A 122 24.55 18.29 -30.82
N SER A 123 23.32 17.83 -30.52
CA SER A 123 22.09 18.42 -31.07
C SER A 123 20.98 18.36 -30.02
N LEU A 124 19.83 19.00 -30.30
CA LEU A 124 18.65 18.93 -29.43
C LEU A 124 17.55 18.12 -30.11
N SER A 125 16.84 17.32 -29.32
CA SER A 125 15.59 16.69 -29.73
C SER A 125 14.46 17.73 -29.86
N ALA A 126 13.30 17.32 -30.39
CA ALA A 126 12.09 18.14 -30.42
C ALA A 126 11.62 18.59 -29.02
N GLU A 127 12.06 17.89 -27.95
CA GLU A 127 11.71 18.19 -26.55
C GLU A 127 12.85 18.93 -25.83
N SER A 128 13.81 19.49 -26.56
CA SER A 128 14.99 20.20 -26.04
C SER A 128 15.90 19.34 -25.16
N THR A 129 15.84 18.01 -25.30
CA THR A 129 16.80 17.12 -24.62
C THR A 129 18.07 16.97 -25.45
N LEU A 130 19.21 16.85 -24.75
CA LEU A 130 20.51 16.72 -25.41
C LEU A 130 20.64 15.39 -26.15
N VAL A 131 21.05 15.45 -27.40
CA VAL A 131 21.35 14.31 -28.25
C VAL A 131 22.85 14.30 -28.51
N ILE A 132 23.50 13.18 -28.24
CA ILE A 132 24.96 13.00 -28.27
C ILE A 132 25.30 12.03 -29.39
N LYS A 133 26.21 12.44 -30.28
CA LYS A 133 26.85 11.59 -31.29
C LYS A 133 28.35 11.62 -31.03
N ALA A 134 28.89 10.51 -30.52
CA ALA A 134 30.28 10.39 -30.12
C ALA A 134 30.90 9.11 -30.72
N PRO A 135 31.15 9.05 -32.04
CA PRO A 135 31.47 7.81 -32.77
C PRO A 135 32.78 7.14 -32.31
N LEU A 136 33.69 7.87 -31.66
CA LEU A 136 34.91 7.29 -31.07
C LEU A 136 34.67 6.60 -29.73
N ILE A 137 33.49 6.80 -29.13
CA ILE A 137 33.13 6.28 -27.80
C ILE A 137 31.95 5.32 -27.89
N CYS A 138 30.91 5.70 -28.64
CA CYS A 138 29.68 4.93 -28.83
C CYS A 138 29.25 5.01 -30.30
N GLY A 139 28.98 3.85 -30.92
CA GLY A 139 28.54 3.78 -32.31
C GLY A 139 27.10 4.24 -32.55
N GLU A 140 26.32 4.41 -31.46
CA GLU A 140 24.91 4.82 -31.51
C GLU A 140 24.76 6.31 -31.16
N VAL A 141 23.70 6.92 -31.71
CA VAL A 141 23.29 8.27 -31.32
C VAL A 141 22.47 8.17 -30.03
N LEU A 142 22.95 8.79 -28.96
CA LEU A 142 22.35 8.73 -27.63
C LEU A 142 21.42 9.92 -27.43
N GLN A 143 20.13 9.66 -27.21
CA GLN A 143 19.17 10.68 -26.76
C GLN A 143 19.09 10.64 -25.25
N THR A 144 19.45 11.75 -24.60
CA THR A 144 19.41 11.85 -23.13
C THR A 144 18.07 12.35 -22.63
N ASN A 145 17.86 12.29 -21.32
CA ASN A 145 16.75 12.96 -20.63
C ASN A 145 17.17 14.33 -20.07
N ASP A 146 18.37 14.82 -20.39
CA ASP A 146 18.87 16.10 -19.89
C ASP A 146 18.42 17.24 -20.81
N ILE A 147 17.67 18.19 -20.28
CA ILE A 147 17.25 19.40 -20.99
C ILE A 147 18.44 20.32 -21.10
N ALA A 148 18.80 20.71 -22.31
CA ALA A 148 19.99 21.51 -22.57
C ALA A 148 19.69 22.73 -23.44
N CYS A 149 20.58 23.74 -23.32
CA CYS A 149 20.68 24.85 -24.25
C CYS A 149 22.01 24.75 -24.99
N LEU A 150 22.00 24.73 -26.32
CA LEU A 150 23.18 24.78 -27.15
C LEU A 150 23.48 26.22 -27.59
N TYR A 151 24.75 26.59 -27.61
CA TYR A 151 25.22 27.92 -28.01
C TYR A 151 25.96 27.87 -29.37
N PRO A 152 26.07 29.03 -30.06
CA PRO A 152 26.69 29.06 -31.39
C PRO A 152 28.16 28.63 -31.42
N ASP A 153 28.88 28.72 -30.31
CA ASP A 153 30.26 28.27 -30.16
C ASP A 153 30.40 26.77 -29.92
N GLY A 154 29.30 26.02 -29.97
CA GLY A 154 29.24 24.59 -29.68
C GLY A 154 29.22 24.23 -28.20
N SER A 155 29.29 25.21 -27.31
CA SER A 155 29.12 24.98 -25.86
C SER A 155 27.67 24.73 -25.50
N PHE A 156 27.44 24.20 -24.28
CA PHE A 156 26.08 23.94 -23.80
C PHE A 156 25.95 24.10 -22.29
N THR A 157 24.71 24.29 -21.85
CA THR A 157 24.33 24.23 -20.43
C THR A 157 23.24 23.18 -20.23
N ILE A 158 23.17 22.61 -19.03
CA ILE A 158 22.12 21.69 -18.61
C ILE A 158 21.15 22.45 -17.70
N ALA A 159 19.89 22.56 -18.10
CA ALA A 159 18.83 23.21 -17.33
C ALA A 159 18.24 22.25 -16.28
N GLY A 160 18.27 20.95 -16.52
CA GLY A 160 17.74 19.91 -15.65
C GLY A 160 17.38 18.65 -16.41
N ARG A 161 16.54 17.79 -15.82
CA ARG A 161 16.11 16.54 -16.44
C ARG A 161 14.63 16.58 -16.84
N LYS A 162 14.29 16.01 -17.98
CA LYS A 162 12.91 15.83 -18.46
C LYS A 162 12.04 15.11 -17.40
N ASP A 163 12.61 14.12 -16.72
CA ASP A 163 11.93 13.34 -15.68
C ASP A 163 11.55 14.16 -14.44
N ASN A 164 12.19 15.33 -14.26
CA ASN A 164 11.99 16.22 -13.10
C ASN A 164 11.15 17.45 -13.43
N VAL A 165 10.58 17.51 -14.65
CA VAL A 165 9.61 18.55 -15.00
C VAL A 165 8.29 18.29 -14.30
N ILE A 166 7.81 19.28 -13.57
CA ILE A 166 6.51 19.28 -12.89
C ILE A 166 5.52 20.00 -13.79
N ASN A 167 4.44 19.31 -14.20
CA ASN A 167 3.38 19.93 -15.01
C ASN A 167 2.24 20.38 -14.08
N SER A 168 2.25 21.65 -13.70
CA SER A 168 1.26 22.23 -12.81
C SER A 168 0.31 23.14 -13.58
N GLY A 169 -0.93 22.68 -13.79
CA GLY A 169 -1.94 23.47 -14.51
C GLY A 169 -1.55 23.82 -15.97
N GLY A 170 -0.82 22.94 -16.65
CA GLY A 170 -0.31 23.16 -18.00
C GLY A 170 1.03 23.90 -18.08
N ILE A 171 1.55 24.38 -16.94
CA ILE A 171 2.86 25.05 -16.88
C ILE A 171 3.93 24.00 -16.53
N LYS A 172 4.97 23.93 -17.35
CA LYS A 172 6.13 23.07 -17.14
C LYS A 172 7.14 23.78 -16.25
N ILE A 173 7.35 23.26 -15.04
CA ILE A 173 8.26 23.82 -14.04
C ILE A 173 9.44 22.86 -13.88
N GLN A 174 10.64 23.36 -14.10
CA GLN A 174 11.87 22.60 -13.89
C GLN A 174 12.23 22.61 -12.41
N ALA A 175 12.27 21.43 -11.79
CA ALA A 175 12.49 21.31 -10.34
C ALA A 175 13.84 21.90 -9.92
N GLU A 176 14.91 21.59 -10.66
CA GLU A 176 16.27 22.08 -10.37
C GLU A 176 16.40 23.60 -10.49
N GLU A 177 15.74 24.20 -11.47
CA GLU A 177 15.71 25.65 -11.62
C GLU A 177 14.97 26.31 -10.44
N MET A 178 13.86 25.72 -10.04
CA MET A 178 13.13 26.20 -8.85
C MET A 178 13.97 26.07 -7.58
N GLU A 179 14.70 24.97 -7.41
CA GLU A 179 15.61 24.79 -6.27
C GLU A 179 16.67 25.88 -6.22
N LYS A 180 17.27 26.25 -7.36
CA LYS A 180 18.22 27.37 -7.43
C LYS A 180 17.60 28.69 -6.99
N ARG A 181 16.39 29.01 -7.47
CA ARG A 181 15.65 30.22 -7.10
C ARG A 181 15.29 30.28 -5.63
N LEU A 182 15.02 29.12 -5.00
CA LEU A 182 14.59 29.02 -3.62
C LEU A 182 15.75 28.94 -2.61
N ARG A 183 16.96 28.54 -3.06
CA ARG A 183 18.14 28.37 -2.21
C ARG A 183 18.47 29.57 -1.32
N PRO A 184 18.36 30.85 -1.76
CA PRO A 184 18.63 31.99 -0.90
C PRO A 184 17.66 32.15 0.28
N PHE A 185 16.47 31.52 0.21
CA PHE A 185 15.39 31.70 1.19
C PHE A 185 15.27 30.50 2.13
N ILE A 186 15.88 29.34 1.80
CA ILE A 186 15.78 28.10 2.57
C ILE A 186 17.21 27.65 2.94
N PRO A 187 17.65 27.92 4.19
CA PRO A 187 19.03 27.66 4.61
C PRO A 187 19.33 26.18 4.93
N VAL A 188 18.31 25.33 4.95
CA VAL A 188 18.41 23.89 5.24
C VAL A 188 18.25 23.08 3.94
N PRO A 189 18.62 21.77 3.93
CA PRO A 189 18.42 20.93 2.76
C PRO A 189 16.94 20.83 2.38
N PHE A 190 16.65 21.00 1.10
CA PHE A 190 15.28 20.90 0.58
C PHE A 190 15.29 20.38 -0.85
N VAL A 191 14.13 19.91 -1.29
CA VAL A 191 13.87 19.42 -2.64
C VAL A 191 12.52 19.93 -3.14
N VAL A 192 12.50 20.34 -4.40
CA VAL A 192 11.27 20.64 -5.14
C VAL A 192 10.75 19.35 -5.78
N THR A 193 9.51 19.02 -5.49
CA THR A 193 8.82 17.82 -6.00
C THR A 193 7.35 18.14 -6.29
N SER A 194 6.55 17.14 -6.58
CA SER A 194 5.12 17.31 -6.81
C SER A 194 4.28 16.22 -6.16
N VAL A 195 3.05 16.58 -5.85
CA VAL A 195 1.99 15.64 -5.47
C VAL A 195 0.81 15.75 -6.45
N PRO A 196 0.03 14.69 -6.66
CA PRO A 196 -1.17 14.76 -7.49
C PRO A 196 -2.16 15.83 -7.01
N ASP A 197 -2.75 16.56 -7.93
CA ASP A 197 -3.75 17.59 -7.66
C ASP A 197 -4.89 17.50 -8.68
N PRO A 198 -6.18 17.47 -8.26
CA PRO A 198 -7.32 17.29 -9.16
C PRO A 198 -7.49 18.40 -10.19
N ARG A 199 -7.04 19.63 -9.88
CA ARG A 199 -7.19 20.81 -10.74
C ARG A 199 -5.97 21.06 -11.60
N LEU A 200 -4.79 20.83 -11.02
CA LEU A 200 -3.51 21.18 -11.65
C LEU A 200 -2.82 19.96 -12.29
N GLY A 201 -3.35 18.74 -12.11
CA GLY A 201 -2.64 17.49 -12.43
C GLY A 201 -1.53 17.22 -11.41
N GLN A 202 -0.59 18.16 -11.27
CA GLN A 202 0.48 18.12 -10.27
C GLN A 202 0.56 19.45 -9.51
N ALA A 203 0.62 19.39 -8.19
CA ALA A 203 0.87 20.56 -7.34
C ALA A 203 2.35 20.63 -6.97
N LEU A 204 2.97 21.78 -7.22
CA LEU A 204 4.35 22.08 -6.80
C LEU A 204 4.45 21.95 -5.27
N THR A 205 5.43 21.20 -4.79
CA THR A 205 5.59 20.82 -3.39
C THR A 205 7.04 20.95 -2.96
N LEU A 206 7.28 21.50 -1.76
CA LEU A 206 8.59 21.52 -1.11
C LEU A 206 8.67 20.41 -0.05
N LEU A 207 9.77 19.66 -0.07
CA LEU A 207 10.23 18.85 1.05
C LEU A 207 11.43 19.53 1.68
N ILE A 208 11.38 19.83 2.98
CA ILE A 208 12.42 20.55 3.71
C ILE A 208 12.93 19.65 4.85
N ALA A 209 14.23 19.35 4.86
CA ALA A 209 14.86 18.59 5.94
C ALA A 209 15.26 19.54 7.07
N GLY A 210 14.51 19.51 8.17
CA GLY A 210 14.72 20.40 9.33
C GLY A 210 13.50 21.25 9.66
N GLN A 211 13.69 22.20 10.56
CA GLN A 211 12.63 23.11 11.04
C GLN A 211 12.78 24.47 10.39
N VAL A 212 11.72 24.97 9.79
CA VAL A 212 11.60 26.35 9.28
C VAL A 212 10.25 26.92 9.70
N ASP A 213 10.17 28.24 9.89
CA ASP A 213 8.88 28.88 10.06
C ASP A 213 8.16 28.93 8.71
N VAL A 214 7.16 28.06 8.55
CA VAL A 214 6.41 27.93 7.29
C VAL A 214 5.70 29.22 6.92
N ARG A 215 5.15 29.96 7.89
CA ARG A 215 4.41 31.20 7.63
C ARG A 215 5.32 32.31 7.14
N GLU A 216 6.49 32.43 7.75
CA GLU A 216 7.52 33.38 7.32
C GLU A 216 8.02 33.00 5.91
N LEU A 217 8.29 31.72 5.68
CA LEU A 217 8.73 31.24 4.37
C LEU A 217 7.66 31.50 3.30
N GLU A 218 6.39 31.15 3.54
CA GLU A 218 5.29 31.42 2.61
C GLU A 218 5.17 32.90 2.27
N SER A 219 5.28 33.79 3.28
CA SER A 219 5.24 35.23 3.08
C SER A 219 6.38 35.72 2.17
N LYS A 220 7.61 35.22 2.38
CA LYS A 220 8.77 35.52 1.53
C LYS A 220 8.57 35.01 0.11
N LEU A 221 8.10 33.78 -0.05
CA LEU A 221 7.87 33.18 -1.36
C LEU A 221 6.74 33.88 -2.15
N GLN A 222 5.76 34.47 -1.46
CA GLN A 222 4.71 35.28 -2.12
C GLN A 222 5.26 36.56 -2.77
N THR A 223 6.35 37.11 -2.28
CA THR A 223 6.97 38.32 -2.85
C THR A 223 7.92 38.02 -4.02
N VAL A 224 8.51 36.84 -4.04
CA VAL A 224 9.58 36.46 -4.99
C VAL A 224 9.08 35.63 -6.16
N LEU A 225 8.00 34.84 -5.94
CA LEU A 225 7.44 33.91 -6.92
C LEU A 225 6.08 34.42 -7.44
N ASP A 226 5.86 34.28 -8.73
CA ASP A 226 4.53 34.45 -9.29
C ASP A 226 3.58 33.31 -8.84
N ALA A 227 2.29 33.49 -9.03
CA ALA A 227 1.26 32.60 -8.53
C ALA A 227 1.38 31.14 -9.00
N TYR A 228 1.97 30.91 -10.17
CA TYR A 228 2.09 29.58 -10.78
C TYR A 228 3.30 28.80 -10.24
N HIS A 229 4.36 29.50 -9.83
CA HIS A 229 5.58 28.92 -9.28
C HIS A 229 5.56 28.80 -7.76
N ARG A 230 4.47 29.20 -7.08
CA ARG A 230 4.34 29.07 -5.62
C ARG A 230 4.06 27.62 -5.23
N PRO A 231 4.84 27.05 -4.29
CA PRO A 231 4.54 25.75 -3.73
C PRO A 231 3.13 25.75 -3.09
N ARG A 232 2.36 24.72 -3.40
CA ARG A 232 1.04 24.50 -2.80
C ARG A 232 1.11 23.73 -1.49
N HIS A 233 2.19 22.99 -1.32
CA HIS A 233 2.46 22.21 -0.12
C HIS A 233 3.92 22.42 0.29
N ILE A 234 4.13 22.59 1.59
CA ILE A 234 5.44 22.62 2.24
C ILE A 234 5.41 21.56 3.33
N PHE A 235 6.24 20.54 3.19
CA PHE A 235 6.35 19.45 4.14
C PHE A 235 7.73 19.44 4.77
N MET A 236 7.77 19.24 6.09
CA MET A 236 9.02 19.08 6.83
C MET A 236 9.30 17.61 7.10
N THR A 237 10.54 17.20 6.85
CA THR A 237 11.00 15.82 7.05
C THR A 237 12.29 15.81 7.87
N GLU A 238 12.66 14.66 8.41
CA GLU A 238 13.95 14.51 9.12
C GLU A 238 15.14 14.57 8.15
N SER A 239 14.98 14.00 6.96
CA SER A 239 16.03 13.96 5.93
C SER A 239 15.43 13.90 4.53
N ILE A 240 16.21 14.37 3.54
CA ILE A 240 15.86 14.19 2.12
C ILE A 240 16.31 12.80 1.67
N PRO A 241 15.44 11.99 1.06
CA PRO A 241 15.81 10.70 0.49
C PRO A 241 16.99 10.78 -0.47
N GLN A 242 17.96 9.91 -0.31
CA GLN A 242 19.17 9.82 -1.13
C GLN A 242 19.34 8.43 -1.71
N THR A 243 19.93 8.36 -2.89
CA THR A 243 20.40 7.10 -3.50
C THR A 243 21.66 6.60 -2.78
N GLU A 244 22.05 5.34 -3.00
CA GLU A 244 23.29 4.76 -2.45
C GLU A 244 24.55 5.58 -2.76
N ASN A 245 24.53 6.38 -3.82
CA ASN A 245 25.62 7.24 -4.26
C ASN A 245 25.54 8.67 -3.67
N GLY A 246 24.69 8.93 -2.68
CA GLY A 246 24.52 10.23 -2.03
C GLY A 246 23.82 11.30 -2.87
N LYS A 247 23.20 10.94 -4.02
CA LYS A 247 22.40 11.87 -4.82
C LYS A 247 20.96 11.91 -4.30
N THR A 248 20.26 13.03 -4.48
CA THR A 248 18.83 13.12 -4.19
C THR A 248 18.04 12.05 -4.94
N ASP A 249 17.34 11.19 -4.21
CA ASP A 249 16.38 10.24 -4.77
C ASP A 249 15.05 10.96 -5.07
N ARG A 250 14.91 11.45 -6.30
CA ARG A 250 13.71 12.17 -6.75
C ARG A 250 12.44 11.32 -6.69
N ALA A 251 12.57 10.00 -6.94
CA ALA A 251 11.43 9.09 -6.84
C ALA A 251 11.01 8.89 -5.39
N GLY A 252 11.96 8.64 -4.49
CA GLY A 252 11.73 8.57 -3.06
C GLY A 252 11.15 9.86 -2.49
N CYS A 253 11.63 11.04 -2.93
CA CYS A 253 11.07 12.34 -2.55
C CYS A 253 9.60 12.49 -2.98
N ARG A 254 9.22 12.05 -4.18
CA ARG A 254 7.82 12.07 -4.64
C ARG A 254 6.93 11.16 -3.80
N ILE A 255 7.41 9.96 -3.48
CA ILE A 255 6.68 9.02 -2.62
C ILE A 255 6.48 9.62 -1.24
N LEU A 256 7.55 10.17 -0.62
CA LEU A 256 7.48 10.80 0.68
C LEU A 256 6.49 11.97 0.71
N ALA A 257 6.55 12.86 -0.30
CA ALA A 257 5.62 13.99 -0.40
C ALA A 257 4.15 13.54 -0.52
N ARG A 258 3.89 12.47 -1.29
CA ARG A 258 2.55 11.88 -1.38
C ARG A 258 2.08 11.32 -0.04
N GLN A 259 2.95 10.63 0.70
CA GLN A 259 2.62 10.09 2.01
C GLN A 259 2.29 11.19 3.03
N MET A 260 2.96 12.34 2.94
CA MET A 260 2.73 13.50 3.82
C MET A 260 1.48 14.31 3.44
N LYS A 261 1.04 14.27 2.18
CA LYS A 261 -0.21 14.90 1.77
C LYS A 261 -1.39 14.11 2.33
N LYS A 262 -2.08 14.69 3.33
CA LYS A 262 -3.30 14.08 3.87
C LYS A 262 -4.38 14.05 2.79
N LEU A 263 -4.89 12.85 2.53
CA LEU A 263 -6.07 12.62 1.72
C LEU A 263 -7.29 12.53 2.64
N HIS A 264 -8.47 12.88 2.10
CA HIS A 264 -9.71 12.58 2.78
C HIS A 264 -9.87 11.06 2.91
N PRO A 265 -10.29 10.56 4.07
CA PRO A 265 -10.68 9.17 4.20
C PRO A 265 -11.79 8.84 3.21
N LEU A 266 -11.79 7.61 2.69
CA LEU A 266 -12.74 7.16 1.69
C LEU A 266 -13.54 5.98 2.23
N MET A 267 -14.87 6.09 2.23
CA MET A 267 -15.76 5.02 2.68
C MET A 267 -16.51 4.37 1.51
N PHE A 268 -16.49 3.06 1.45
CA PHE A 268 -17.35 2.27 0.57
C PHE A 268 -18.57 1.77 1.35
N ALA A 269 -19.70 2.42 1.15
CA ALA A 269 -21.00 2.03 1.72
C ALA A 269 -21.83 1.28 0.68
N GLY A 270 -22.80 0.48 1.09
CA GLY A 270 -23.56 -0.36 0.17
C GLY A 270 -25.05 -0.05 0.14
N THR A 271 -25.69 -0.35 -1.00
CA THR A 271 -27.15 -0.43 -1.10
C THR A 271 -27.70 -1.71 -0.47
N GLY A 272 -26.84 -2.65 -0.09
CA GLY A 272 -27.19 -3.92 0.53
C GLY A 272 -25.96 -4.73 0.95
N SER A 273 -26.21 -5.92 1.49
CA SER A 273 -25.17 -6.95 1.68
C SER A 273 -24.70 -7.47 0.32
N ASP A 274 -23.50 -8.04 0.26
CA ASP A 274 -22.88 -8.71 -0.92
C ASP A 274 -22.76 -7.86 -2.20
N VAL A 275 -22.94 -6.55 -2.12
CA VAL A 275 -22.76 -5.65 -3.29
C VAL A 275 -21.29 -5.51 -3.70
N GLY A 276 -20.36 -6.07 -2.92
CA GLY A 276 -18.93 -6.11 -3.21
C GLY A 276 -18.08 -5.04 -2.53
N LYS A 277 -18.58 -4.44 -1.42
CA LYS A 277 -17.83 -3.41 -0.64
C LYS A 277 -16.43 -3.83 -0.27
N SER A 278 -16.26 -5.05 0.27
CA SER A 278 -14.98 -5.56 0.78
C SER A 278 -13.93 -5.68 -0.32
N ILE A 279 -14.34 -6.14 -1.51
CA ILE A 279 -13.48 -6.26 -2.69
C ILE A 279 -13.06 -4.88 -3.19
N ILE A 280 -14.00 -3.95 -3.27
CA ILE A 280 -13.71 -2.57 -3.71
C ILE A 280 -12.80 -1.88 -2.70
N ALA A 281 -13.03 -2.03 -1.39
CA ALA A 281 -12.14 -1.49 -0.35
C ALA A 281 -10.72 -2.07 -0.46
N ALA A 282 -10.57 -3.39 -0.67
CA ALA A 282 -9.28 -4.03 -0.89
C ALA A 282 -8.58 -3.48 -2.15
N ALA A 283 -9.32 -3.32 -3.25
CA ALA A 283 -8.80 -2.76 -4.49
C ALA A 283 -8.28 -1.32 -4.28
N PHE A 284 -9.02 -0.46 -3.58
CA PHE A 284 -8.58 0.90 -3.29
C PHE A 284 -7.41 0.96 -2.30
N CYS A 285 -7.33 0.07 -1.32
CA CYS A 285 -6.13 -0.11 -0.51
C CYS A 285 -4.91 -0.40 -1.40
N ARG A 286 -5.06 -1.29 -2.38
CA ARG A 286 -4.00 -1.63 -3.33
C ARG A 286 -3.64 -0.46 -4.26
N ILE A 287 -4.64 0.26 -4.80
CA ILE A 287 -4.45 1.42 -5.67
C ILE A 287 -3.68 2.52 -4.92
N PHE A 288 -4.13 2.91 -3.73
CA PHE A 288 -3.43 3.93 -2.94
C PHE A 288 -1.99 3.54 -2.61
N ARG A 289 -1.74 2.24 -2.32
CA ARG A 289 -0.37 1.75 -2.14
C ARG A 289 0.46 1.90 -3.42
N GLN A 290 -0.09 1.53 -4.59
CA GLN A 290 0.60 1.66 -5.89
C GLN A 290 0.87 3.13 -6.22
N ASP A 291 -0.03 4.03 -5.82
CA ASP A 291 0.15 5.48 -5.96
C ASP A 291 1.16 6.08 -4.98
N GLY A 292 1.77 5.25 -4.11
CA GLY A 292 2.82 5.67 -3.17
C GLY A 292 2.32 6.19 -1.84
N TYR A 293 1.01 6.06 -1.53
CA TYR A 293 0.46 6.34 -0.20
C TYR A 293 0.70 5.15 0.75
N ARG A 294 0.43 5.39 2.04
CA ARG A 294 0.45 4.35 3.07
C ARG A 294 -0.97 4.16 3.62
N PRO A 295 -1.86 3.51 2.86
CA PRO A 295 -3.24 3.33 3.28
C PRO A 295 -3.37 2.31 4.39
N ALA A 296 -4.52 2.35 5.11
CA ALA A 296 -4.98 1.27 5.96
C ALA A 296 -6.48 1.09 5.82
N PRO A 297 -7.00 -0.15 5.89
CA PRO A 297 -8.42 -0.41 5.94
C PRO A 297 -8.99 -0.10 7.32
N PHE A 298 -10.30 0.20 7.37
CA PHE A 298 -11.04 0.34 8.63
C PHE A 298 -12.49 -0.11 8.46
N LYS A 299 -12.95 -1.00 9.31
CA LYS A 299 -14.35 -1.38 9.44
C LYS A 299 -14.74 -1.33 10.91
N ALA A 300 -15.54 -0.35 11.29
CA ALA A 300 -15.86 -0.06 12.67
C ALA A 300 -16.42 -1.27 13.43
N GLN A 301 -17.34 -1.99 12.78
CA GLN A 301 -17.90 -3.25 13.27
C GLN A 301 -17.98 -4.24 12.11
N ASN A 302 -17.58 -5.47 12.33
CA ASN A 302 -17.80 -6.57 11.40
C ASN A 302 -18.62 -7.68 12.05
N MET A 303 -19.41 -8.39 11.26
CA MET A 303 -20.10 -9.61 11.67
C MET A 303 -19.60 -10.73 10.76
N ALA A 304 -18.76 -11.62 11.28
CA ALA A 304 -18.15 -12.67 10.49
C ALA A 304 -17.84 -13.90 11.35
N LEU A 305 -17.97 -15.08 10.76
CA LEU A 305 -17.51 -16.34 11.34
C LEU A 305 -16.00 -16.54 11.12
N ASN A 306 -15.50 -16.05 9.98
CA ASN A 306 -14.09 -16.15 9.62
C ASN A 306 -13.28 -15.02 10.26
N SER A 307 -12.21 -15.37 10.93
CA SER A 307 -11.31 -14.44 11.60
C SER A 307 -9.84 -14.78 11.31
N TYR A 308 -8.98 -13.84 11.59
CA TYR A 308 -7.54 -13.93 11.40
C TYR A 308 -6.82 -13.52 12.69
N ALA A 309 -5.70 -14.18 13.02
CA ALA A 309 -4.86 -13.82 14.14
C ALA A 309 -3.87 -12.72 13.73
N THR A 310 -3.86 -11.59 14.43
CA THR A 310 -2.85 -10.56 14.22
C THR A 310 -1.46 -11.01 14.68
N PRO A 311 -0.36 -10.33 14.27
CA PRO A 311 0.98 -10.64 14.78
C PRO A 311 1.08 -10.65 16.31
N GLU A 312 0.26 -9.85 17.00
CA GLU A 312 0.21 -9.76 18.47
C GLU A 312 -0.60 -10.90 19.11
N GLY A 313 -1.17 -11.81 18.32
CA GLY A 313 -2.02 -12.91 18.82
C GLY A 313 -3.44 -12.48 19.18
N LEU A 314 -3.91 -11.37 18.62
CA LEU A 314 -5.26 -10.85 18.78
C LEU A 314 -6.12 -11.22 17.55
N GLU A 315 -7.44 -11.06 17.65
CA GLU A 315 -8.38 -11.50 16.62
C GLU A 315 -8.94 -10.32 15.83
N ILE A 316 -9.00 -10.47 14.49
CA ILE A 316 -9.56 -9.48 13.55
C ILE A 316 -10.42 -10.20 12.50
N GLY A 317 -11.39 -9.50 11.90
CA GLY A 317 -12.16 -10.00 10.77
C GLY A 317 -11.29 -10.35 9.56
N ARG A 318 -11.59 -11.45 8.87
CA ARG A 318 -10.77 -11.95 7.77
C ARG A 318 -10.67 -10.94 6.61
N ALA A 319 -11.76 -10.27 6.24
CA ALA A 319 -11.72 -9.28 5.16
C ALA A 319 -10.76 -8.13 5.45
N GLN A 320 -10.68 -7.64 6.69
CA GLN A 320 -9.76 -6.57 7.05
C GLN A 320 -8.30 -7.03 7.04
N ALA A 321 -8.02 -8.30 7.31
CA ALA A 321 -6.69 -8.87 7.13
C ALA A 321 -6.30 -8.89 5.64
N VAL A 322 -7.20 -9.31 4.74
CA VAL A 322 -6.99 -9.27 3.28
C VAL A 322 -6.80 -7.84 2.77
N GLN A 323 -7.58 -6.89 3.27
CA GLN A 323 -7.45 -5.47 2.92
C GLN A 323 -6.12 -4.87 3.42
N ALA A 324 -5.65 -5.27 4.61
CA ALA A 324 -4.34 -4.88 5.14
C ALA A 324 -3.19 -5.44 4.28
N GLU A 325 -3.32 -6.69 3.82
CA GLU A 325 -2.37 -7.29 2.87
C GLU A 325 -2.34 -6.52 1.54
N ALA A 326 -3.50 -6.17 0.98
CA ALA A 326 -3.61 -5.34 -0.21
C ALA A 326 -2.97 -3.95 -0.02
N ALA A 327 -3.14 -3.35 1.16
CA ALA A 327 -2.49 -2.11 1.57
C ALA A 327 -0.97 -2.27 1.78
N GLY A 328 -0.49 -3.50 1.99
CA GLY A 328 0.92 -3.81 2.28
C GLY A 328 1.35 -3.40 3.68
N VAL A 329 0.43 -3.48 4.63
CA VAL A 329 0.66 -3.16 6.05
C VAL A 329 0.30 -4.35 6.93
N PRO A 330 0.96 -4.54 8.08
CA PRO A 330 0.57 -5.58 9.02
C PRO A 330 -0.86 -5.35 9.50
N CYS A 331 -1.66 -6.41 9.61
CA CYS A 331 -3.00 -6.29 10.15
C CYS A 331 -2.94 -5.99 11.66
N HIS A 332 -3.85 -5.12 12.13
CA HIS A 332 -3.93 -4.67 13.51
C HIS A 332 -5.40 -4.57 13.94
N THR A 333 -5.69 -4.79 15.20
CA THR A 333 -7.07 -4.76 15.72
C THR A 333 -7.77 -3.42 15.55
N ASP A 334 -7.03 -2.30 15.49
CA ASP A 334 -7.60 -0.98 15.18
C ASP A 334 -8.28 -0.92 13.81
N MET A 335 -7.94 -1.83 12.87
CA MET A 335 -8.59 -1.91 11.56
C MET A 335 -10.01 -2.49 11.62
N ASN A 336 -10.30 -3.30 12.65
CA ASN A 336 -11.63 -3.82 12.95
C ASN A 336 -11.78 -3.97 14.46
N PRO A 337 -12.03 -2.86 15.19
CA PRO A 337 -12.06 -2.85 16.64
C PRO A 337 -13.20 -3.68 17.23
N LEU A 338 -14.30 -3.85 16.50
CA LEU A 338 -15.48 -4.57 16.97
C LEU A 338 -15.85 -5.69 15.99
N LEU A 339 -15.72 -6.93 16.45
CA LEU A 339 -16.07 -8.11 15.67
C LEU A 339 -17.15 -8.91 16.41
N LEU A 340 -18.24 -9.19 15.71
CA LEU A 340 -19.34 -10.03 16.17
C LEU A 340 -19.22 -11.41 15.53
N LYS A 341 -19.22 -12.46 16.36
CA LYS A 341 -19.20 -13.84 15.92
C LYS A 341 -20.53 -14.52 16.27
N PRO A 342 -21.42 -14.75 15.30
CA PRO A 342 -22.67 -15.45 15.56
C PRO A 342 -22.43 -16.81 16.21
N GLN A 343 -23.09 -17.07 17.34
CA GLN A 343 -23.07 -18.36 18.04
C GLN A 343 -24.40 -19.10 17.88
N SER A 344 -25.49 -18.34 17.72
CA SER A 344 -26.82 -18.84 17.45
C SER A 344 -27.62 -17.80 16.64
N ASP A 345 -28.88 -18.11 16.31
CA ASP A 345 -29.77 -17.18 15.61
C ASP A 345 -30.04 -15.88 16.41
N ARG A 346 -29.74 -15.84 17.71
CA ARG A 346 -30.04 -14.74 18.62
C ARG A 346 -28.86 -14.20 19.41
N THR A 347 -27.72 -14.87 19.39
CA THR A 347 -26.57 -14.51 20.22
C THR A 347 -25.30 -14.44 19.40
N SER A 348 -24.46 -13.48 19.73
CA SER A 348 -23.12 -13.33 19.15
C SER A 348 -22.08 -13.12 20.24
N GLN A 349 -20.93 -13.75 20.09
CA GLN A 349 -19.75 -13.40 20.86
C GLN A 349 -19.24 -12.03 20.38
N VAL A 350 -19.02 -11.13 21.33
CA VAL A 350 -18.47 -9.80 21.06
C VAL A 350 -16.98 -9.82 21.31
N VAL A 351 -16.20 -9.46 20.28
CA VAL A 351 -14.75 -9.30 20.33
C VAL A 351 -14.44 -7.82 20.19
N LEU A 352 -13.86 -7.22 21.22
CA LEU A 352 -13.47 -5.80 21.24
C LEU A 352 -11.94 -5.69 21.27
N ASN A 353 -11.37 -4.91 20.34
CA ASN A 353 -9.93 -4.74 20.20
C ASN A 353 -9.17 -6.09 20.19
N GLY A 354 -9.76 -7.09 19.51
CA GLY A 354 -9.20 -8.42 19.33
C GLY A 354 -9.37 -9.38 20.52
N LYS A 355 -10.06 -8.97 21.59
CA LYS A 355 -10.32 -9.81 22.77
C LYS A 355 -11.80 -10.07 22.97
N PRO A 356 -12.22 -11.32 23.24
CA PRO A 356 -13.61 -11.60 23.58
C PRO A 356 -13.98 -10.91 24.89
N ILE A 357 -15.13 -10.21 24.91
CA ILE A 357 -15.69 -9.53 26.09
C ILE A 357 -16.99 -10.15 26.57
N GLY A 358 -17.40 -11.29 26.01
CA GLY A 358 -18.60 -12.04 26.36
C GLY A 358 -19.55 -12.21 25.17
N SER A 359 -20.66 -12.89 25.44
CA SER A 359 -21.73 -13.13 24.46
C SER A 359 -22.92 -12.24 24.79
N ARG A 360 -23.54 -11.67 23.77
CA ARG A 360 -24.72 -10.81 23.89
C ARG A 360 -25.83 -11.26 22.95
N GLY A 361 -27.05 -11.18 23.44
CA GLY A 361 -28.24 -11.32 22.58
C GLY A 361 -28.33 -10.17 21.57
N ALA A 362 -28.84 -10.42 20.37
CA ALA A 362 -28.98 -9.39 19.35
C ALA A 362 -29.79 -8.20 19.86
N TYR A 363 -30.90 -8.46 20.58
CA TYR A 363 -31.73 -7.42 21.16
C TYR A 363 -30.95 -6.54 22.14
N ASP A 364 -30.18 -7.13 23.07
CA ASP A 364 -29.41 -6.39 24.07
C ASP A 364 -28.22 -5.65 23.45
N TYR A 365 -27.64 -6.21 22.40
CA TYR A 365 -26.53 -5.59 21.67
C TYR A 365 -26.95 -4.30 20.95
N PHE A 366 -28.14 -4.26 20.35
CA PHE A 366 -28.65 -3.09 19.65
C PHE A 366 -29.40 -2.08 20.54
N ARG A 367 -29.38 -2.25 21.88
CA ARG A 367 -29.89 -1.24 22.82
C ARG A 367 -28.93 -0.08 22.97
N LYS A 368 -29.44 1.09 23.35
CA LYS A 368 -28.63 2.31 23.53
C LYS A 368 -27.63 2.20 24.68
N GLU A 369 -28.00 1.46 25.74
CA GLU A 369 -27.16 1.25 26.93
C GLU A 369 -25.89 0.46 26.57
N GLY A 370 -24.70 1.01 26.90
CA GLY A 370 -23.39 0.44 26.57
C GLY A 370 -22.88 0.70 25.15
N ARG A 371 -23.71 1.26 24.28
CA ARG A 371 -23.33 1.60 22.91
C ARG A 371 -22.36 2.77 22.84
N GLU A 372 -22.49 3.75 23.72
CA GLU A 372 -21.60 4.92 23.82
C GLU A 372 -20.14 4.53 24.15
N GLU A 373 -19.96 3.50 25.00
CA GLU A 373 -18.63 2.99 25.31
C GLU A 373 -18.00 2.30 24.08
N LEU A 374 -18.75 1.45 23.40
CA LEU A 374 -18.30 0.81 22.16
C LEU A 374 -17.96 1.85 21.10
N ARG A 375 -18.78 2.91 20.97
CA ARG A 375 -18.52 4.00 20.04
C ARG A 375 -17.22 4.73 20.35
N ARG A 376 -16.96 5.03 21.63
CA ARG A 376 -15.70 5.67 22.05
C ARG A 376 -14.49 4.81 21.69
N GLU A 377 -14.56 3.51 21.93
CA GLU A 377 -13.48 2.58 21.59
C GLU A 377 -13.23 2.51 20.08
N VAL A 378 -14.32 2.44 19.29
CA VAL A 378 -14.26 2.43 17.81
C VAL A 378 -13.64 3.73 17.28
N CYS A 379 -14.08 4.89 17.78
CA CYS A 379 -13.52 6.18 17.39
C CYS A 379 -12.03 6.30 17.78
N ALA A 380 -11.67 5.87 18.98
CA ALA A 380 -10.28 5.88 19.44
C ALA A 380 -9.37 4.97 18.58
N ALA A 381 -9.87 3.80 18.17
CA ALA A 381 -9.16 2.91 17.25
C ALA A 381 -8.93 3.59 15.87
N TYR A 382 -9.96 4.24 15.33
CA TYR A 382 -9.83 5.02 14.11
C TYR A 382 -8.79 6.13 14.23
N ASP A 383 -8.81 6.90 15.30
CA ASP A 383 -7.86 8.00 15.52
C ASP A 383 -6.42 7.51 15.60
N ARG A 384 -6.17 6.40 16.30
CA ARG A 384 -4.83 5.77 16.34
C ARG A 384 -4.37 5.33 14.94
N LEU A 385 -5.29 4.80 14.14
CA LEU A 385 -4.99 4.35 12.78
C LEU A 385 -4.71 5.55 11.85
N ALA A 386 -5.53 6.60 11.92
CA ALA A 386 -5.43 7.82 11.09
C ALA A 386 -4.17 8.66 11.39
N GLN A 387 -3.55 8.48 12.57
CA GLN A 387 -2.25 9.08 12.89
C GLN A 387 -1.09 8.37 12.17
N LYS A 388 -1.22 7.08 11.86
CA LYS A 388 -0.16 6.24 11.30
C LYS A 388 -0.26 6.05 9.79
N TYR A 389 -1.47 6.13 9.23
CA TYR A 389 -1.77 5.76 7.85
C TYR A 389 -2.54 6.85 7.12
N ASN A 390 -2.37 6.90 5.80
CA ASN A 390 -2.98 7.91 4.94
C ASN A 390 -3.08 7.41 3.49
N PRO A 391 -4.29 7.36 2.89
CA PRO A 391 -5.60 7.56 3.51
C PRO A 391 -6.09 6.35 4.31
N ILE A 392 -7.16 6.55 5.09
CA ILE A 392 -7.93 5.43 5.65
C ILE A 392 -9.04 5.07 4.66
N VAL A 393 -9.13 3.78 4.34
CA VAL A 393 -10.18 3.21 3.49
C VAL A 393 -11.20 2.53 4.39
N LEU A 394 -12.38 3.17 4.55
CA LEU A 394 -13.44 2.66 5.40
C LEU A 394 -14.37 1.74 4.60
N GLU A 395 -14.89 0.72 5.27
CA GLU A 395 -15.92 -0.17 4.74
C GLU A 395 -17.18 -0.11 5.60
N GLY A 396 -18.33 0.13 4.96
CA GLY A 396 -19.64 0.03 5.60
C GLY A 396 -20.11 -1.42 5.79
N ALA A 397 -21.16 -1.63 6.56
CA ALA A 397 -21.79 -2.91 6.76
C ALA A 397 -23.27 -2.89 6.29
N GLY A 398 -23.71 -3.99 5.66
CA GLY A 398 -25.09 -4.11 5.16
C GLY A 398 -25.48 -3.00 4.19
N SER A 399 -26.67 -2.43 4.41
CA SER A 399 -27.19 -1.29 3.66
C SER A 399 -27.16 -0.01 4.48
N ILE A 400 -26.86 1.12 3.83
CA ILE A 400 -26.98 2.45 4.45
C ILE A 400 -28.44 2.88 4.65
N SER A 401 -29.38 2.17 4.05
CA SER A 401 -30.82 2.49 4.07
C SER A 401 -31.61 1.79 5.18
N GLU A 402 -30.92 1.10 6.11
CA GLU A 402 -31.57 0.50 7.29
C GLU A 402 -31.87 1.55 8.35
N ILE A 403 -32.87 2.39 8.05
CA ILE A 403 -33.23 3.58 8.85
C ILE A 403 -33.69 3.24 10.27
N ASN A 404 -34.21 2.04 10.49
CA ASN A 404 -34.61 1.53 11.81
C ASN A 404 -33.41 1.31 12.75
N LEU A 405 -32.21 1.13 12.21
CA LEU A 405 -30.97 0.95 12.97
C LEU A 405 -30.11 2.22 13.06
N ARG A 406 -30.51 3.31 12.43
CA ARG A 406 -29.72 4.56 12.30
C ARG A 406 -29.17 5.08 13.62
N GLU A 407 -29.99 5.11 14.69
CA GLU A 407 -29.57 5.66 15.99
C GLU A 407 -28.50 4.81 16.70
N VAL A 408 -28.39 3.55 16.32
CA VAL A 408 -27.45 2.59 16.90
C VAL A 408 -26.33 2.16 15.92
N ASP A 409 -26.35 2.70 14.71
CA ASP A 409 -25.33 2.43 13.71
C ASP A 409 -23.97 3.02 14.15
N LEU A 410 -22.95 2.19 14.13
CA LEU A 410 -21.54 2.57 14.42
C LEU A 410 -20.67 2.51 13.17
N VAL A 411 -21.19 2.03 12.04
CA VAL A 411 -20.35 1.56 10.93
C VAL A 411 -20.45 2.43 9.70
N ASN A 412 -21.68 2.80 9.31
CA ASN A 412 -21.94 3.48 8.05
C ASN A 412 -21.78 5.01 8.17
N LEU A 413 -22.86 5.76 7.90
CA LEU A 413 -22.81 7.22 7.84
C LEU A 413 -22.32 7.87 9.15
N PRO A 414 -22.69 7.41 10.36
CA PRO A 414 -22.15 8.00 11.58
C PRO A 414 -20.63 7.91 11.68
N MET A 415 -20.03 6.81 11.20
CA MET A 415 -18.58 6.67 11.18
C MET A 415 -17.93 7.50 10.05
N ALA A 416 -18.58 7.57 8.88
CA ALA A 416 -18.14 8.43 7.80
C ALA A 416 -18.09 9.91 8.22
N MET A 417 -19.13 10.37 8.90
CA MET A 417 -19.23 11.74 9.42
C MET A 417 -18.14 12.02 10.48
N TYR A 418 -17.91 11.07 11.41
CA TYR A 418 -16.84 11.19 12.41
C TYR A 418 -15.46 11.30 11.76
N ALA A 419 -15.20 10.46 10.76
CA ALA A 419 -13.93 10.42 10.06
C ALA A 419 -13.74 11.58 9.07
N GLY A 420 -14.78 12.36 8.76
CA GLY A 420 -14.78 13.32 7.65
C GLY A 420 -14.58 12.64 6.29
N ALA A 421 -15.08 11.41 6.14
CA ALA A 421 -14.85 10.61 4.95
C ALA A 421 -15.79 11.00 3.79
N ASP A 422 -15.22 10.93 2.57
CA ASP A 422 -16.02 10.92 1.35
C ASP A 422 -16.61 9.52 1.14
N VAL A 423 -17.91 9.42 0.88
CA VAL A 423 -18.64 8.15 0.76
C VAL A 423 -18.90 7.83 -0.71
N ILE A 424 -18.53 6.63 -1.13
CA ILE A 424 -18.91 6.04 -2.42
C ILE A 424 -19.96 4.96 -2.17
N LEU A 425 -21.14 5.14 -2.74
CA LEU A 425 -22.23 4.19 -2.63
C LEU A 425 -22.06 3.07 -3.68
N VAL A 426 -21.81 1.86 -3.23
CA VAL A 426 -21.63 0.67 -4.06
C VAL A 426 -22.98 -0.03 -4.25
N ALA A 427 -23.34 -0.29 -5.51
CA ALA A 427 -24.58 -0.97 -5.87
C ALA A 427 -24.33 -2.14 -6.82
N ASP A 428 -25.01 -3.26 -6.60
CA ASP A 428 -24.94 -4.48 -7.42
C ASP A 428 -25.98 -4.41 -8.54
N ILE A 429 -25.53 -4.47 -9.81
CA ILE A 429 -26.44 -4.49 -10.96
C ILE A 429 -26.82 -5.92 -11.40
N ASP A 430 -26.04 -6.92 -11.02
CA ASP A 430 -26.22 -8.32 -11.47
C ASP A 430 -27.54 -8.92 -10.97
N ARG A 431 -27.99 -8.50 -9.77
CA ARG A 431 -29.25 -8.94 -9.17
C ARG A 431 -30.50 -8.22 -9.70
N GLY A 432 -30.34 -7.20 -10.53
CA GLY A 432 -31.42 -6.34 -11.02
C GLY A 432 -31.86 -5.29 -9.98
N GLY A 433 -32.69 -4.34 -10.43
CA GLY A 433 -33.26 -3.31 -9.58
C GLY A 433 -32.28 -2.22 -9.11
N VAL A 434 -31.15 -2.03 -9.75
CA VAL A 434 -30.09 -1.11 -9.33
C VAL A 434 -30.59 0.35 -9.20
N PHE A 435 -31.48 0.81 -10.11
CA PHE A 435 -32.05 2.15 -10.04
C PHE A 435 -32.84 2.37 -8.74
N ALA A 436 -33.72 1.43 -8.39
CA ALA A 436 -34.53 1.51 -7.17
C ALA A 436 -33.65 1.45 -5.91
N SER A 437 -32.65 0.55 -5.87
CA SER A 437 -31.78 0.40 -4.72
C SER A 437 -30.89 1.63 -4.50
N VAL A 438 -30.32 2.21 -5.56
CA VAL A 438 -29.51 3.43 -5.48
C VAL A 438 -30.35 4.63 -5.08
N TYR A 439 -31.42 4.89 -5.84
CA TYR A 439 -32.32 6.03 -5.57
C TYR A 439 -32.92 5.94 -4.17
N GLY A 440 -33.45 4.78 -3.79
CA GLY A 440 -34.05 4.58 -2.46
C GLY A 440 -33.00 4.79 -1.35
N SER A 441 -31.82 4.24 -1.50
CA SER A 441 -30.74 4.43 -0.51
C SER A 441 -30.37 5.91 -0.33
N VAL A 442 -30.22 6.66 -1.43
CA VAL A 442 -29.86 8.08 -1.38
C VAL A 442 -31.00 8.93 -0.80
N MET A 443 -32.26 8.65 -1.18
CA MET A 443 -33.41 9.45 -0.74
C MET A 443 -33.77 9.24 0.73
N LEU A 444 -33.46 8.08 1.29
CA LEU A 444 -33.67 7.78 2.71
C LEU A 444 -32.66 8.45 3.64
N LEU A 445 -31.55 8.96 3.10
CA LEU A 445 -30.56 9.69 3.88
C LEU A 445 -31.04 11.08 4.27
N THR A 446 -30.63 11.54 5.44
CA THR A 446 -30.82 12.94 5.83
C THR A 446 -30.01 13.87 4.92
N PRO A 447 -30.35 15.16 4.82
CA PRO A 447 -29.57 16.12 4.03
C PRO A 447 -28.08 16.18 4.44
N GLU A 448 -27.78 16.04 5.74
CA GLU A 448 -26.41 16.04 6.25
C GLU A 448 -25.65 14.78 5.84
N GLU A 449 -26.23 13.60 6.00
CA GLU A 449 -25.64 12.33 5.57
C GLU A 449 -25.39 12.33 4.05
N ARG A 450 -26.34 12.83 3.27
CA ARG A 450 -26.25 12.89 1.80
C ARG A 450 -25.07 13.73 1.31
N LYS A 451 -24.69 14.78 2.03
CA LYS A 451 -23.52 15.61 1.69
C LYS A 451 -22.20 14.83 1.68
N HIS A 452 -22.12 13.75 2.43
CA HIS A 452 -20.95 12.87 2.46
C HIS A 452 -20.89 11.93 1.26
N VAL A 453 -22.02 11.61 0.61
CA VAL A 453 -22.06 10.73 -0.57
C VAL A 453 -21.58 11.52 -1.79
N LYS A 454 -20.36 11.20 -2.24
CA LYS A 454 -19.67 11.91 -3.33
C LYS A 454 -19.75 11.19 -4.67
N GLY A 455 -20.11 9.91 -4.66
CA GLY A 455 -20.19 9.13 -5.88
C GLY A 455 -21.00 7.85 -5.72
N ILE A 456 -21.44 7.32 -6.84
CA ILE A 456 -22.09 6.03 -6.98
C ILE A 456 -21.15 5.13 -7.79
N LEU A 457 -20.93 3.91 -7.32
CA LEU A 457 -20.14 2.90 -8.03
C LEU A 457 -21.04 1.71 -8.33
N ILE A 458 -21.26 1.45 -9.60
CA ILE A 458 -22.05 0.31 -10.08
C ILE A 458 -21.10 -0.89 -10.20
N ASN A 459 -21.39 -1.95 -9.48
CA ASN A 459 -20.53 -3.14 -9.43
C ASN A 459 -21.21 -4.35 -10.10
N LYS A 460 -20.40 -5.33 -10.46
CA LYS A 460 -20.79 -6.62 -11.05
C LYS A 460 -21.51 -6.47 -12.39
N PHE A 461 -21.12 -5.50 -13.21
CA PHE A 461 -21.72 -5.27 -14.52
C PHE A 461 -21.35 -6.43 -15.48
N ARG A 462 -22.37 -6.95 -16.17
CA ARG A 462 -22.20 -7.96 -17.24
C ARG A 462 -22.63 -7.39 -18.58
N GLY A 463 -21.89 -7.69 -19.62
CA GLY A 463 -22.22 -7.28 -20.99
C GLY A 463 -21.44 -6.07 -21.48
N ASP A 464 -21.99 -5.41 -22.49
CA ASP A 464 -21.35 -4.24 -23.13
C ASP A 464 -21.72 -2.97 -22.35
N ILE A 465 -20.72 -2.29 -21.82
CA ILE A 465 -20.87 -1.08 -20.99
C ILE A 465 -21.56 0.06 -21.76
N ARG A 466 -21.42 0.10 -23.08
CA ARG A 466 -22.09 1.12 -23.94
C ARG A 466 -23.60 1.07 -23.81
N LEU A 467 -24.18 -0.09 -23.53
CA LEU A 467 -25.63 -0.24 -23.31
C LEU A 467 -26.10 0.39 -21.99
N PHE A 468 -25.21 0.68 -21.07
CA PHE A 468 -25.54 1.27 -19.78
C PHE A 468 -25.18 2.76 -19.66
N GLU A 469 -24.63 3.38 -20.70
CA GLU A 469 -24.30 4.83 -20.69
C GLU A 469 -25.52 5.73 -20.41
N SER A 470 -26.69 5.39 -20.98
CA SER A 470 -27.94 6.09 -20.68
C SER A 470 -28.38 5.87 -19.24
N GLY A 471 -28.16 4.67 -18.70
CA GLY A 471 -28.47 4.32 -17.33
C GLY A 471 -27.63 5.11 -16.31
N VAL A 472 -26.34 5.33 -16.61
CA VAL A 472 -25.46 6.19 -15.81
C VAL A 472 -26.04 7.60 -15.71
N LYS A 473 -26.38 8.22 -16.85
CA LYS A 473 -26.96 9.58 -16.89
C LYS A 473 -28.28 9.67 -16.11
N MET A 474 -29.16 8.66 -16.25
CA MET A 474 -30.41 8.62 -15.52
C MET A 474 -30.18 8.53 -13.99
N LEU A 475 -29.21 7.74 -13.53
CA LEU A 475 -28.88 7.67 -12.09
C LEU A 475 -28.34 8.99 -11.56
N GLU A 476 -27.47 9.65 -12.32
CA GLU A 476 -26.92 10.97 -11.98
C GLU A 476 -28.02 12.04 -11.89
N GLU A 477 -28.94 12.07 -12.84
CA GLU A 477 -30.08 12.98 -12.85
C GLU A 477 -31.04 12.72 -11.68
N LEU A 478 -31.35 11.45 -11.39
CA LEU A 478 -32.27 11.08 -10.32
C LEU A 478 -31.68 11.37 -8.92
N CYS A 479 -30.40 11.12 -8.72
CA CYS A 479 -29.77 11.19 -7.42
C CYS A 479 -29.06 12.52 -7.15
N GLY A 480 -28.70 13.27 -8.19
CA GLY A 480 -27.84 14.46 -8.10
C GLY A 480 -26.42 14.15 -7.66
N ILE A 481 -25.97 12.91 -7.84
CA ILE A 481 -24.67 12.38 -7.42
C ILE A 481 -24.02 11.69 -8.62
N PRO A 482 -22.72 11.96 -8.93
CA PRO A 482 -22.08 11.36 -10.09
C PRO A 482 -21.86 9.85 -9.95
N VAL A 483 -22.00 9.12 -11.05
CA VAL A 483 -21.56 7.71 -11.14
C VAL A 483 -20.07 7.70 -11.46
N VAL A 484 -19.25 7.41 -10.45
CA VAL A 484 -17.79 7.48 -10.54
C VAL A 484 -17.14 6.27 -11.20
N GLY A 485 -17.92 5.22 -11.44
CA GLY A 485 -17.43 4.04 -12.14
C GLY A 485 -18.47 2.94 -12.30
N VAL A 486 -18.27 2.12 -13.31
CA VAL A 486 -18.99 0.86 -13.56
C VAL A 486 -17.96 -0.24 -13.61
N VAL A 487 -17.99 -1.15 -12.63
CA VAL A 487 -17.01 -2.23 -12.47
C VAL A 487 -17.57 -3.49 -13.12
N PRO A 488 -16.87 -4.08 -14.09
CA PRO A 488 -17.28 -5.34 -14.71
C PRO A 488 -17.35 -6.47 -13.70
N TYR A 489 -18.21 -7.46 -13.97
CA TYR A 489 -18.24 -8.70 -13.21
C TYR A 489 -16.93 -9.46 -13.41
N TYR A 490 -16.20 -9.64 -12.34
CA TYR A 490 -14.93 -10.36 -12.36
C TYR A 490 -15.11 -11.76 -11.79
N LYS A 491 -14.75 -12.79 -12.56
CA LYS A 491 -14.97 -14.20 -12.17
C LYS A 491 -13.83 -14.81 -11.37
N ASP A 492 -12.61 -14.27 -11.54
CA ASP A 492 -11.38 -14.88 -10.99
C ASP A 492 -10.87 -14.11 -9.76
N ILE A 493 -11.78 -13.61 -8.92
CA ILE A 493 -11.42 -13.03 -7.64
C ILE A 493 -11.35 -14.12 -6.59
N TYR A 494 -10.15 -14.34 -6.06
CA TYR A 494 -9.88 -15.27 -4.96
C TYR A 494 -9.68 -14.51 -3.65
N ILE A 495 -10.67 -13.71 -3.26
CA ILE A 495 -10.72 -13.09 -1.93
C ILE A 495 -11.58 -13.99 -1.06
N GLU A 496 -11.06 -14.36 0.11
CA GLU A 496 -11.76 -15.21 1.06
C GLU A 496 -13.06 -14.54 1.53
N GLU A 497 -14.15 -15.31 1.46
CA GLU A 497 -15.48 -14.85 1.81
C GLU A 497 -15.67 -14.82 3.32
N GLU A 498 -16.43 -13.83 3.82
CA GLU A 498 -16.66 -13.63 5.26
C GLU A 498 -17.86 -14.44 5.77
N ASP A 499 -18.88 -14.64 4.93
CA ASP A 499 -20.17 -15.19 5.34
C ASP A 499 -20.41 -16.60 4.83
N SER A 500 -21.13 -17.40 5.63
CA SER A 500 -21.59 -18.75 5.28
C SER A 500 -22.58 -18.78 4.10
N LEU A 501 -23.10 -17.63 3.64
CA LEU A 501 -23.94 -17.54 2.42
C LEU A 501 -23.21 -18.08 1.18
N ALA A 502 -21.90 -17.96 1.14
CA ALA A 502 -21.08 -18.58 0.11
C ALA A 502 -21.20 -20.11 0.04
N LEU A 503 -21.49 -20.76 1.16
CA LEU A 503 -21.70 -22.20 1.21
C LEU A 503 -22.93 -22.65 0.41
N ALA A 504 -23.93 -21.77 0.21
CA ALA A 504 -25.11 -22.08 -0.59
C ALA A 504 -24.81 -22.31 -2.08
N THR A 505 -23.67 -21.85 -2.56
CA THR A 505 -23.22 -22.02 -3.96
C THR A 505 -22.25 -23.18 -4.15
N LYS A 506 -21.83 -23.84 -3.07
CA LYS A 506 -20.86 -24.94 -3.09
C LYS A 506 -21.50 -26.24 -3.53
N SER A 507 -20.69 -27.16 -4.06
CA SER A 507 -21.14 -28.52 -4.41
C SER A 507 -21.57 -29.28 -3.16
N LEU A 508 -22.65 -30.06 -3.29
CA LEU A 508 -23.20 -30.88 -2.20
C LEU A 508 -23.03 -32.38 -2.45
N GLN A 509 -22.47 -32.80 -3.60
CA GLN A 509 -22.39 -34.18 -4.06
C GLN A 509 -20.99 -34.47 -4.60
N ALA A 510 -20.59 -35.75 -4.52
CA ALA A 510 -19.35 -36.27 -5.09
C ALA A 510 -19.35 -36.21 -6.62
N GLU A 511 -18.17 -36.07 -7.24
CA GLU A 511 -17.94 -36.03 -8.68
C GLU A 511 -17.09 -37.22 -9.13
N GLN A 512 -17.53 -37.93 -10.15
CA GLN A 512 -16.82 -39.09 -10.66
C GLN A 512 -15.51 -38.71 -11.38
N GLY A 513 -14.42 -39.41 -11.10
CA GLY A 513 -13.13 -39.21 -11.76
C GLY A 513 -12.21 -38.17 -11.10
N LYS A 514 -12.58 -37.65 -9.95
CA LYS A 514 -11.75 -36.77 -9.12
C LYS A 514 -11.52 -37.36 -7.73
N VAL A 515 -10.55 -36.84 -7.02
CA VAL A 515 -10.38 -37.09 -5.58
C VAL A 515 -11.47 -36.30 -4.85
N ASN A 516 -12.41 -37.06 -4.24
CA ASN A 516 -13.56 -36.47 -3.55
C ASN A 516 -13.24 -36.17 -2.09
N ILE A 517 -13.26 -34.91 -1.72
CA ILE A 517 -13.05 -34.46 -0.34
C ILE A 517 -14.38 -33.92 0.18
N ALA A 518 -14.96 -34.60 1.17
CA ALA A 518 -16.20 -34.19 1.80
C ALA A 518 -15.91 -33.35 3.05
N VAL A 519 -16.40 -32.14 3.09
CA VAL A 519 -16.45 -31.33 4.31
C VAL A 519 -17.80 -31.51 4.97
N VAL A 520 -17.81 -31.97 6.22
CA VAL A 520 -19.04 -32.13 6.98
C VAL A 520 -19.66 -30.77 7.24
N LEU A 521 -20.90 -30.57 6.78
CA LEU A 521 -21.59 -29.28 6.88
C LEU A 521 -22.13 -29.07 8.31
N LEU A 522 -21.31 -28.49 9.19
CA LEU A 522 -21.72 -28.12 10.53
C LEU A 522 -22.63 -26.90 10.51
N ARG A 523 -23.57 -26.81 11.45
CA ARG A 523 -24.47 -25.65 11.59
C ARG A 523 -23.68 -24.39 11.98
N HIS A 524 -22.67 -24.54 12.83
CA HIS A 524 -21.82 -23.44 13.31
C HIS A 524 -20.39 -23.53 12.70
N LEU A 525 -20.31 -23.97 11.44
CA LEU A 525 -19.07 -24.09 10.68
C LEU A 525 -18.32 -22.76 10.67
N SER A 526 -17.01 -22.81 10.96
CA SER A 526 -16.13 -21.65 10.96
C SER A 526 -14.87 -21.86 10.13
N ASN A 527 -14.30 -20.78 9.61
CA ASN A 527 -13.06 -20.78 8.80
C ASN A 527 -13.13 -21.74 7.58
N PHE A 528 -14.29 -21.81 6.93
CA PHE A 528 -14.48 -22.66 5.74
C PHE A 528 -13.57 -22.28 4.56
N THR A 529 -13.03 -21.07 4.57
CA THR A 529 -12.05 -20.58 3.60
C THR A 529 -10.70 -21.28 3.66
N ASP A 530 -10.40 -22.01 4.74
CA ASP A 530 -9.20 -22.83 4.86
C ASP A 530 -9.15 -23.93 3.78
N PHE A 531 -10.31 -24.31 3.23
CA PHE A 531 -10.43 -25.33 2.19
C PHE A 531 -10.33 -24.81 0.75
N ASN A 532 -10.28 -23.49 0.54
CA ASN A 532 -10.19 -22.87 -0.79
C ASN A 532 -8.96 -23.33 -1.58
N VAL A 533 -7.89 -23.72 -0.89
CA VAL A 533 -6.68 -24.29 -1.53
C VAL A 533 -7.00 -25.62 -2.20
N LEU A 534 -7.82 -26.46 -1.58
CA LEU A 534 -8.24 -27.76 -2.11
C LEU A 534 -9.20 -27.59 -3.31
N GLU A 535 -10.11 -26.60 -3.26
CA GLU A 535 -11.03 -26.30 -4.36
C GLU A 535 -10.32 -25.87 -5.66
N ARG A 536 -9.11 -25.31 -5.54
CA ARG A 536 -8.31 -24.84 -6.68
C ARG A 536 -7.52 -25.92 -7.40
N ASP A 537 -7.34 -27.08 -6.78
CA ASP A 537 -6.65 -28.20 -7.43
C ASP A 537 -7.62 -28.90 -8.40
N PRO A 538 -7.34 -28.91 -9.70
CA PRO A 538 -8.24 -29.50 -10.70
C PRO A 538 -8.44 -31.02 -10.53
N ARG A 539 -7.57 -31.69 -9.77
CA ARG A 539 -7.66 -33.13 -9.45
C ARG A 539 -8.63 -33.39 -8.31
N VAL A 540 -8.98 -32.38 -7.52
CA VAL A 540 -9.81 -32.47 -6.33
C VAL A 540 -11.22 -31.98 -6.65
N HIS A 541 -12.19 -32.64 -6.07
CA HIS A 541 -13.55 -32.15 -5.96
C HIS A 541 -13.93 -32.01 -4.49
N LEU A 542 -14.00 -30.77 -4.02
CA LEU A 542 -14.42 -30.45 -2.66
C LEU A 542 -15.93 -30.20 -2.65
N PHE A 543 -16.63 -30.89 -1.73
CA PHE A 543 -18.07 -30.70 -1.55
C PHE A 543 -18.46 -30.69 -0.07
N TYR A 544 -19.58 -30.06 0.24
CA TYR A 544 -20.06 -29.86 1.61
C TYR A 544 -21.35 -30.63 1.81
N THR A 545 -21.40 -31.57 2.76
CA THR A 545 -22.57 -32.45 2.88
C THR A 545 -22.82 -32.94 4.30
N ASN A 546 -24.10 -33.20 4.61
CA ASN A 546 -24.57 -34.00 5.74
C ASN A 546 -25.34 -35.25 5.25
N ASN A 547 -25.35 -35.48 3.94
CA ASN A 547 -25.93 -36.70 3.38
C ASN A 547 -24.96 -37.87 3.60
N THR A 548 -25.41 -38.89 4.33
CA THR A 548 -24.61 -40.09 4.67
C THR A 548 -24.20 -40.91 3.44
N ASP A 549 -25.01 -40.90 2.38
CA ASP A 549 -24.71 -41.62 1.14
C ASP A 549 -23.64 -40.88 0.31
N GLU A 550 -23.60 -39.56 0.37
CA GLU A 550 -22.55 -38.79 -0.26
C GLU A 550 -21.23 -38.85 0.53
N LEU A 551 -21.29 -38.88 1.87
CA LEU A 551 -20.10 -39.08 2.72
C LEU A 551 -19.42 -40.43 2.43
N ALA A 552 -20.19 -41.50 2.12
CA ALA A 552 -19.65 -42.83 1.78
C ALA A 552 -18.88 -42.85 0.44
N LYS A 553 -19.01 -41.81 -0.41
CA LYS A 553 -18.29 -41.66 -1.70
C LYS A 553 -16.99 -40.85 -1.57
N ALA A 554 -16.70 -40.30 -0.40
CA ALA A 554 -15.53 -39.46 -0.18
C ALA A 554 -14.26 -40.30 -0.02
N ASP A 555 -13.18 -39.87 -0.65
CA ASP A 555 -11.82 -40.38 -0.42
C ASP A 555 -11.24 -39.82 0.89
N ILE A 556 -11.61 -38.57 1.24
CA ILE A 556 -11.22 -37.91 2.49
C ILE A 556 -12.44 -37.21 3.07
N ILE A 557 -12.64 -37.32 4.38
CA ILE A 557 -13.67 -36.59 5.12
C ILE A 557 -12.99 -35.55 6.02
N ILE A 558 -13.41 -34.29 5.92
CA ILE A 558 -12.95 -33.21 6.79
C ILE A 558 -14.05 -32.85 7.78
N LEU A 559 -13.71 -32.92 9.07
CA LEU A 559 -14.47 -32.33 10.17
C LEU A 559 -13.94 -30.94 10.40
N PRO A 560 -14.67 -29.89 9.99
CA PRO A 560 -14.17 -28.51 10.02
C PRO A 560 -14.22 -27.89 11.43
N GLY A 561 -13.76 -26.65 11.55
CA GLY A 561 -13.91 -25.85 12.75
C GLY A 561 -15.37 -25.53 13.07
N SER A 562 -15.70 -25.46 14.34
CA SER A 562 -17.02 -25.08 14.85
C SER A 562 -16.92 -23.94 15.88
N LYS A 563 -17.98 -23.12 15.93
CA LYS A 563 -18.17 -22.10 16.97
C LYS A 563 -19.01 -22.61 18.17
N SER A 564 -19.60 -23.77 18.04
CA SER A 564 -20.35 -24.43 19.10
C SER A 564 -20.17 -25.94 18.95
N THR A 565 -19.01 -26.41 19.41
CA THR A 565 -18.52 -27.78 19.20
C THR A 565 -19.49 -28.82 19.76
N LEU A 566 -19.99 -28.60 20.99
CA LEU A 566 -20.92 -29.52 21.63
C LEU A 566 -22.31 -29.55 20.95
N ALA A 567 -22.83 -28.39 20.52
CA ALA A 567 -24.10 -28.34 19.81
C ALA A 567 -24.01 -29.04 18.45
N ASP A 568 -22.92 -28.83 17.70
CA ASP A 568 -22.70 -29.49 16.43
C ASP A 568 -22.49 -31.00 16.61
N LEU A 569 -21.74 -31.42 17.64
CA LEU A 569 -21.58 -32.84 17.98
C LEU A 569 -22.93 -33.52 18.29
N TYR A 570 -23.78 -32.86 19.06
CA TYR A 570 -25.13 -33.33 19.36
C TYR A 570 -25.94 -33.56 18.07
N GLU A 571 -25.91 -32.56 17.18
CA GLU A 571 -26.62 -32.62 15.91
C GLU A 571 -26.10 -33.72 15.00
N LEU A 572 -24.77 -33.87 14.88
CA LEU A 572 -24.15 -34.96 14.06
C LEU A 572 -24.51 -36.35 14.56
N ARG A 573 -24.68 -36.50 15.89
CA ARG A 573 -25.13 -37.77 16.48
C ARG A 573 -26.62 -38.02 16.22
N ARG A 574 -27.41 -36.99 16.29
CA ARG A 574 -28.87 -37.06 16.09
C ARG A 574 -29.26 -37.38 14.64
N ASN A 575 -28.56 -36.80 13.68
CA ASN A 575 -28.83 -36.95 12.24
C ASN A 575 -28.13 -38.14 11.57
N GLY A 576 -27.32 -38.89 12.32
CA GLY A 576 -26.63 -40.09 11.84
C GLY A 576 -25.29 -39.84 11.13
N VAL A 577 -24.89 -38.56 10.92
CA VAL A 577 -23.62 -38.21 10.27
C VAL A 577 -22.41 -38.68 11.08
N ALA A 578 -22.47 -38.61 12.41
CA ALA A 578 -21.41 -39.12 13.28
C ALA A 578 -21.14 -40.62 13.04
N GLN A 579 -22.19 -41.41 12.89
CA GLN A 579 -22.06 -42.86 12.62
C GLN A 579 -21.54 -43.13 11.20
N ALA A 580 -21.94 -42.31 10.21
CA ALA A 580 -21.45 -42.41 8.85
C ALA A 580 -19.94 -42.14 8.76
N VAL A 581 -19.44 -41.10 9.45
CA VAL A 581 -18.01 -40.78 9.52
C VAL A 581 -17.21 -41.89 10.20
N ILE A 582 -17.70 -42.45 11.34
CA ILE A 582 -17.05 -43.57 12.03
C ILE A 582 -17.00 -44.80 11.14
N ARG A 583 -18.09 -45.08 10.38
CA ARG A 583 -18.14 -46.20 9.45
C ARG A 583 -17.15 -46.04 8.30
N ALA A 584 -17.15 -44.86 7.64
CA ALA A 584 -16.23 -44.56 6.55
C ALA A 584 -14.77 -44.71 6.99
N HIS A 585 -14.43 -44.22 8.19
CA HIS A 585 -13.08 -44.40 8.75
C HIS A 585 -12.72 -45.90 8.92
N ARG A 586 -13.64 -46.73 9.42
CA ARG A 586 -13.42 -48.19 9.58
C ARG A 586 -13.24 -48.87 8.25
N GLU A 587 -13.86 -48.37 7.20
CA GLU A 587 -13.76 -48.86 5.81
C GLU A 587 -12.51 -48.35 5.08
N GLY A 588 -11.69 -47.49 5.75
CA GLY A 588 -10.40 -47.01 5.26
C GLY A 588 -10.38 -45.57 4.74
N THR A 589 -11.51 -44.84 4.77
CA THR A 589 -11.54 -43.42 4.42
C THR A 589 -10.74 -42.58 5.42
N ALA A 590 -9.86 -41.71 4.94
CA ALA A 590 -9.12 -40.81 5.78
C ALA A 590 -10.05 -39.74 6.38
N VAL A 591 -9.89 -39.45 7.69
CA VAL A 591 -10.66 -38.43 8.39
C VAL A 591 -9.69 -37.39 8.98
N LEU A 592 -9.88 -36.12 8.61
CA LEU A 592 -9.11 -34.97 9.08
C LEU A 592 -9.99 -34.08 9.94
N GLY A 593 -9.55 -33.79 11.16
CA GLY A 593 -10.24 -32.83 12.05
C GLY A 593 -9.45 -31.53 12.20
N ILE A 594 -10.12 -30.39 12.07
CA ILE A 594 -9.53 -29.07 12.20
C ILE A 594 -10.23 -28.32 13.34
N CYS A 595 -9.46 -27.79 14.31
CA CYS A 595 -9.98 -27.03 15.44
C CYS A 595 -11.12 -27.79 16.18
N GLY A 596 -12.36 -27.28 16.14
CA GLY A 596 -13.54 -27.98 16.67
C GLY A 596 -13.70 -29.38 16.10
N GLY A 597 -13.44 -29.58 14.81
CA GLY A 597 -13.45 -30.90 14.16
C GLY A 597 -12.45 -31.88 14.77
N TYR A 598 -11.24 -31.41 15.12
CA TYR A 598 -10.27 -32.24 15.87
C TYR A 598 -10.81 -32.63 17.25
N GLN A 599 -11.46 -31.70 17.95
CA GLN A 599 -12.09 -31.95 19.25
C GLN A 599 -13.22 -33.00 19.14
N LEU A 600 -14.02 -32.93 18.06
CA LEU A 600 -15.07 -33.93 17.76
C LEU A 600 -14.51 -35.35 17.60
N MET A 601 -13.29 -35.52 17.07
CA MET A 601 -12.66 -36.83 16.85
C MET A 601 -12.26 -37.52 18.14
N GLY A 602 -12.18 -36.82 19.25
CA GLY A 602 -11.78 -37.35 20.57
C GLY A 602 -12.78 -38.34 21.16
N GLN A 603 -12.49 -38.81 22.36
CA GLN A 603 -13.35 -39.68 23.14
C GLN A 603 -14.52 -38.95 23.77
N GLU A 604 -14.28 -37.74 24.25
CA GLU A 604 -15.29 -36.87 24.84
C GLU A 604 -14.94 -35.38 24.74
N VAL A 605 -15.98 -34.56 24.76
CA VAL A 605 -15.90 -33.10 24.84
C VAL A 605 -16.63 -32.65 26.11
N LEU A 606 -15.98 -31.85 26.91
CA LEU A 606 -16.45 -31.35 28.21
C LEU A 606 -16.50 -29.82 28.22
N ASP A 607 -17.61 -29.26 28.65
CA ASP A 607 -17.79 -27.80 28.87
C ASP A 607 -18.44 -27.53 30.24
N PRO A 608 -17.74 -27.85 31.35
CA PRO A 608 -18.30 -27.70 32.69
C PRO A 608 -18.55 -26.24 33.11
N ASP A 609 -17.91 -25.30 32.43
CA ASP A 609 -18.01 -23.87 32.69
C ASP A 609 -18.99 -23.17 31.74
N HIS A 610 -19.72 -23.91 30.93
CA HIS A 610 -20.73 -23.40 29.95
C HIS A 610 -20.18 -22.31 28.99
N VAL A 611 -18.97 -22.50 28.51
CA VAL A 611 -18.27 -21.55 27.60
C VAL A 611 -18.95 -21.46 26.23
N GLU A 612 -19.44 -22.60 25.70
CA GLU A 612 -20.07 -22.69 24.39
C GLU A 612 -21.60 -22.89 24.43
N GLY A 613 -22.18 -23.28 25.58
CA GLY A 613 -23.61 -23.51 25.68
C GLY A 613 -24.04 -24.30 26.91
N GLU A 614 -25.24 -24.89 26.88
CA GLU A 614 -25.83 -25.57 28.02
C GLU A 614 -25.41 -27.06 28.21
N ILE A 615 -24.73 -27.63 27.21
CA ILE A 615 -24.34 -29.04 27.21
C ILE A 615 -23.00 -29.18 27.88
N GLU A 616 -22.97 -29.79 29.07
CA GLU A 616 -21.74 -29.97 29.86
C GLU A 616 -20.80 -31.07 29.34
N ARG A 617 -21.34 -32.09 28.71
CA ARG A 617 -20.56 -33.26 28.27
C ARG A 617 -21.24 -34.03 27.16
N LEU A 618 -20.45 -34.42 26.14
CA LEU A 618 -20.86 -35.41 25.14
C LEU A 618 -19.70 -36.35 24.77
N PRO A 619 -20.00 -37.63 24.48
CA PRO A 619 -18.99 -38.53 23.91
C PRO A 619 -18.63 -38.07 22.50
N GLY A 620 -17.34 -37.99 22.18
CA GLY A 620 -16.83 -37.67 20.86
C GLY A 620 -17.02 -38.83 19.87
N LEU A 621 -16.36 -38.77 18.71
CA LEU A 621 -16.44 -39.83 17.70
C LEU A 621 -15.57 -41.06 18.04
N GLY A 622 -14.63 -40.91 18.98
CA GLY A 622 -13.74 -42.01 19.43
C GLY A 622 -12.70 -42.42 18.38
N LEU A 623 -12.37 -41.52 17.45
CA LEU A 623 -11.36 -41.75 16.41
C LEU A 623 -9.93 -41.45 16.93
N LEU A 624 -9.81 -40.65 17.97
CA LEU A 624 -8.55 -40.29 18.61
C LEU A 624 -8.60 -40.53 20.13
N PRO A 625 -7.50 -40.97 20.78
CA PRO A 625 -7.43 -41.21 22.19
C PRO A 625 -7.20 -39.92 23.02
N VAL A 626 -7.99 -38.90 22.73
CA VAL A 626 -7.91 -37.57 23.39
C VAL A 626 -9.27 -37.18 23.96
N SER A 627 -9.25 -36.38 25.03
CA SER A 627 -10.44 -35.72 25.60
C SER A 627 -10.25 -34.21 25.54
N THR A 628 -11.30 -33.49 25.25
CA THR A 628 -11.28 -32.01 25.20
C THR A 628 -12.05 -31.45 26.37
N ARG A 629 -11.47 -30.46 27.07
CA ARG A 629 -12.15 -29.62 28.06
C ARG A 629 -12.14 -28.18 27.60
N MET A 630 -13.31 -27.57 27.45
CA MET A 630 -13.45 -26.14 27.17
C MET A 630 -13.06 -25.33 28.41
N THR A 631 -12.42 -24.18 28.17
CA THR A 631 -12.02 -23.23 29.22
C THR A 631 -12.37 -21.82 28.78
N GLY A 632 -12.65 -20.95 29.75
CA GLY A 632 -12.96 -19.53 29.48
C GLY A 632 -11.76 -18.74 28.95
N GLU A 633 -10.54 -19.27 29.06
CA GLU A 633 -9.33 -18.62 28.54
C GLU A 633 -9.08 -19.02 27.08
N LYS A 634 -9.11 -18.01 26.19
CA LYS A 634 -8.81 -18.22 24.77
C LYS A 634 -7.36 -17.86 24.46
N VAL A 635 -6.62 -18.80 23.90
CA VAL A 635 -5.23 -18.59 23.44
C VAL A 635 -5.22 -18.49 21.91
N THR A 636 -4.76 -17.36 21.40
CA THR A 636 -4.57 -17.12 19.96
C THR A 636 -3.12 -16.69 19.71
N ARG A 637 -2.42 -17.33 18.80
CA ARG A 637 -1.05 -16.96 18.42
C ARG A 637 -0.70 -17.47 17.02
N GLN A 638 0.18 -16.76 16.36
CA GLN A 638 0.81 -17.24 15.13
C GLN A 638 2.02 -18.11 15.51
N VAL A 639 2.19 -19.20 14.80
CA VAL A 639 3.31 -20.13 14.99
C VAL A 639 3.91 -20.49 13.64
N ASN A 640 5.24 -20.64 13.60
CA ASN A 640 5.94 -21.21 12.47
C ASN A 640 6.25 -22.68 12.78
N PHE A 641 6.00 -23.56 11.85
CA PHE A 641 6.36 -24.97 11.94
C PHE A 641 6.99 -25.44 10.62
N GLN A 642 7.87 -26.42 10.74
CA GLN A 642 8.40 -27.15 9.59
C GLN A 642 7.72 -28.51 9.50
N LEU A 643 7.35 -28.89 8.27
CA LEU A 643 6.83 -30.23 7.95
C LEU A 643 7.99 -31.20 7.79
#